data_20466e45266792fa2769a91beca106a6
#
_entry.id   20466e45266792fa2769a91beca106a6
#
_cell.length_a   1.000
_cell.length_b   1.000
_cell.length_c   1.000
_cell.angle_alpha   90.00
_cell.angle_beta   90.00
_cell.angle_gamma   90.00
#
_symmetry.space_group_name_H-M   'P 1'
#
loop_
_entity.id
_entity.type
_entity.pdbx_description
1 polymer ?
#
loop_
_entity_poly.entity_id
_entity_poly.type
_entity_poly.pdbx_seq_one_letter_code
_entity_poly.pdbx_strand_id
1 'polypeptide(L)'
;MFIRNFKVVTYDIEIFPNCFHCTCKDTETQELLLFEISNRKNQLTELVDFFVSKDIIFCGYNNKHYDDVALNYIIDLQRQLSRRTSQEVCRSLYKLSKCIIESEDGDIDKFKRWKYLNAFKSMDLLTMQFSSKLRVGLKEMQLTMHYKNVQEYSGSFDLPIEDSDIDEMIAYNINDVESTTDLLSRLEEDIKLRLYIEDEYGILCLSFDGVKIGESILAKLYCKKTGIDIKELKKNQEPVEDIKLKDVIFPFIQYKNPKLQDVLEDMKKQVVDSHERKGYEKKFVLSNLGYSVGVGGLHSINKPEIFRPNENEYIGHSDVASMYPSLLIKYNLAPSRVGKEFLQVYTDVYNDRIYAKHNRQKLKDKTLKLALNAVTGKMQEESSWLYDPFNVFRIRINGQLILFMLIERLLELDCRIIQANTDGVVYIAKEENRNRIQEAITEVEAITQLVFESNDYEAFYQYAINDYFGIIKGYSESKDPNLIEKKGIFITETKLGKGLAPVVIPKAVINYFLTKQPVKEFIMSDKDIKDFMIGQRVAKKFDVYHGSEKVQRINRFYASTNDYYLFKRKYNEKLREFEFSYQGKKVDVKKYTDINLLTESGVTILNTYDEKPIEHRHINYQYYISKASKIISELTSVQLSLFDDQTC
;
A
#
# COMPACT_ATOMS: atom_id res chain seq x y z
N MET A 1 14.30 5.43 -22.52
CA MET A 1 14.39 4.17 -21.74
C MET A 1 14.12 2.99 -22.63
N PHE A 2 14.90 1.93 -22.50
CA PHE A 2 14.67 0.67 -23.20
C PHE A 2 14.41 -0.45 -22.20
N ILE A 3 13.49 -1.34 -22.54
CA ILE A 3 13.29 -2.63 -21.87
C ILE A 3 13.72 -3.70 -22.90
N ARG A 4 14.89 -4.31 -22.65
CA ARG A 4 15.58 -5.13 -23.66
C ARG A 4 15.81 -4.33 -24.95
N ASN A 5 15.31 -4.82 -26.08
CA ASN A 5 15.42 -4.17 -27.38
C ASN A 5 14.19 -3.32 -27.73
N PHE A 6 13.24 -3.17 -26.79
CA PHE A 6 12.02 -2.41 -27.03
C PHE A 6 12.14 -1.00 -26.46
N LYS A 7 11.82 -0.02 -27.28
CA LYS A 7 11.64 1.35 -26.86
C LYS A 7 10.40 1.46 -25.97
N VAL A 8 10.48 2.23 -24.89
CA VAL A 8 9.32 2.47 -24.03
C VAL A 8 8.69 3.81 -24.38
N VAL A 9 7.39 3.80 -24.58
CA VAL A 9 6.58 4.98 -24.83
C VAL A 9 5.49 5.05 -23.78
N THR A 10 5.43 6.12 -22.99
CA THR A 10 4.33 6.36 -22.06
C THR A 10 3.15 6.98 -22.80
N TYR A 11 1.91 6.63 -22.40
CA TYR A 11 0.72 7.12 -23.07
C TYR A 11 -0.48 7.18 -22.12
N ASP A 12 -1.47 7.96 -22.53
CA ASP A 12 -2.78 8.11 -21.90
C ASP A 12 -3.81 8.57 -22.93
N ILE A 13 -5.10 8.25 -22.74
CA ILE A 13 -6.17 8.63 -23.67
C ILE A 13 -7.29 9.38 -22.96
N GLU A 14 -7.96 10.27 -23.73
CA GLU A 14 -9.17 10.96 -23.29
C GLU A 14 -10.29 10.72 -24.29
N ILE A 15 -11.50 10.35 -23.78
CA ILE A 15 -12.65 10.03 -24.60
C ILE A 15 -13.84 10.88 -24.22
N PHE A 16 -14.28 11.72 -25.16
CA PHE A 16 -15.50 12.54 -25.08
C PHE A 16 -16.54 12.07 -26.11
N PRO A 17 -17.81 12.50 -26.00
CA PRO A 17 -18.83 12.16 -27.01
C PRO A 17 -18.46 12.54 -28.45
N ASN A 18 -17.63 13.58 -28.65
CA ASN A 18 -17.25 14.16 -29.92
C ASN A 18 -15.75 14.31 -30.16
N CYS A 19 -14.91 13.86 -29.20
CA CYS A 19 -13.45 13.95 -29.31
C CYS A 19 -12.81 12.71 -28.70
N PHE A 20 -11.80 12.19 -29.35
CA PHE A 20 -10.83 11.22 -28.82
C PHE A 20 -9.45 11.84 -28.95
N HIS A 21 -8.67 11.73 -27.91
CA HIS A 21 -7.29 12.16 -27.88
C HIS A 21 -6.40 11.08 -27.28
N CYS A 22 -5.19 10.95 -27.82
CA CYS A 22 -4.13 10.10 -27.26
C CYS A 22 -2.81 10.86 -27.26
N THR A 23 -2.22 11.04 -26.10
CA THR A 23 -0.86 11.54 -25.95
C THR A 23 0.09 10.37 -25.75
N CYS A 24 1.17 10.35 -26.52
CA CYS A 24 2.29 9.44 -26.36
C CYS A 24 3.57 10.23 -26.11
N LYS A 25 4.42 9.76 -25.22
CA LYS A 25 5.75 10.33 -24.96
C LYS A 25 6.82 9.29 -25.08
N ASP A 26 7.75 9.52 -25.95
CA ASP A 26 8.97 8.75 -26.06
C ASP A 26 9.86 8.98 -24.84
N THR A 27 10.13 7.94 -24.08
CA THR A 27 10.92 8.07 -22.85
C THR A 27 12.41 8.28 -23.09
N GLU A 28 12.90 8.10 -24.32
CA GLU A 28 14.30 8.32 -24.72
C GLU A 28 14.51 9.73 -25.26
N THR A 29 13.78 10.07 -26.32
CA THR A 29 13.91 11.36 -26.99
C THR A 29 13.15 12.48 -26.30
N GLN A 30 12.22 12.14 -25.41
CA GLN A 30 11.27 13.05 -24.76
C GLN A 30 10.27 13.70 -25.73
N GLU A 31 10.19 13.23 -26.96
CA GLU A 31 9.27 13.72 -27.97
C GLU A 31 7.83 13.34 -27.63
N LEU A 32 6.92 14.29 -27.82
CA LEU A 32 5.48 14.11 -27.68
C LEU A 32 4.86 13.83 -29.07
N LEU A 33 4.06 12.78 -29.12
CA LEU A 33 3.24 12.43 -30.28
C LEU A 33 1.77 12.53 -29.84
N LEU A 34 1.01 13.34 -30.58
CA LEU A 34 -0.39 13.67 -30.27
C LEU A 34 -1.28 13.15 -31.39
N PHE A 35 -2.28 12.34 -31.05
CA PHE A 35 -3.27 11.81 -31.99
C PHE A 35 -4.65 12.32 -31.59
N GLU A 36 -5.36 12.93 -32.53
CA GLU A 36 -6.68 13.49 -32.32
C GLU A 36 -7.68 12.95 -33.34
N ILE A 37 -8.87 12.58 -32.87
CA ILE A 37 -10.03 12.30 -33.71
C ILE A 37 -11.17 13.20 -33.20
N SER A 38 -11.48 14.24 -33.98
CA SER A 38 -12.47 15.26 -33.63
C SER A 38 -13.04 15.90 -34.91
N ASN A 39 -13.76 17.00 -34.79
CA ASN A 39 -14.12 17.84 -35.94
C ASN A 39 -12.89 18.53 -36.56
N ARG A 40 -11.83 18.76 -35.78
CA ARG A 40 -10.62 19.46 -36.22
C ARG A 40 -9.68 18.55 -37.00
N LYS A 41 -9.58 17.26 -36.59
CA LYS A 41 -8.61 16.30 -37.11
C LYS A 41 -9.17 14.88 -37.15
N ASN A 42 -8.59 14.05 -38.00
CA ASN A 42 -8.85 12.61 -37.99
C ASN A 42 -7.54 11.85 -38.22
N GLN A 43 -6.86 11.48 -37.16
CA GLN A 43 -5.59 10.76 -37.17
C GLN A 43 -5.75 9.28 -36.79
N LEU A 44 -6.89 8.67 -37.15
CA LEU A 44 -7.20 7.27 -36.86
C LEU A 44 -6.14 6.30 -37.45
N THR A 45 -5.71 6.53 -38.67
CA THR A 45 -4.77 5.64 -39.36
C THR A 45 -3.38 5.76 -38.74
N GLU A 46 -2.91 6.98 -38.55
CA GLU A 46 -1.61 7.27 -37.92
C GLU A 46 -1.52 6.70 -36.51
N LEU A 47 -2.59 6.81 -35.70
CA LEU A 47 -2.69 6.21 -34.40
C LEU A 47 -2.53 4.69 -34.47
N VAL A 48 -3.26 4.03 -35.34
CA VAL A 48 -3.20 2.57 -35.48
C VAL A 48 -1.81 2.14 -35.95
N ASP A 49 -1.27 2.77 -36.98
CA ASP A 49 0.06 2.45 -37.50
C ASP A 49 1.16 2.59 -36.47
N PHE A 50 1.02 3.59 -35.57
CA PHE A 50 1.94 3.78 -34.44
C PHE A 50 1.83 2.67 -33.40
N PHE A 51 0.60 2.31 -32.97
CA PHE A 51 0.41 1.30 -31.92
C PHE A 51 0.71 -0.14 -32.37
N VAL A 52 0.58 -0.47 -33.66
CA VAL A 52 0.93 -1.80 -34.17
C VAL A 52 2.43 -1.98 -34.41
N SER A 53 3.25 -0.96 -34.16
CA SER A 53 4.70 -1.03 -34.23
C SER A 53 5.26 -2.13 -33.34
N LYS A 54 6.18 -2.96 -33.87
CA LYS A 54 6.68 -4.16 -33.16
C LYS A 54 7.78 -3.86 -32.14
N ASP A 55 8.40 -2.69 -32.20
CA ASP A 55 9.62 -2.36 -31.45
C ASP A 55 9.34 -1.47 -30.24
N ILE A 56 8.07 -1.34 -29.85
CA ILE A 56 7.62 -0.49 -28.76
C ILE A 56 6.92 -1.32 -27.67
N ILE A 57 7.20 -0.99 -26.41
CA ILE A 57 6.36 -1.32 -25.26
C ILE A 57 5.68 -0.04 -24.80
N PHE A 58 4.35 -0.02 -24.86
CA PHE A 58 3.54 1.10 -24.38
C PHE A 58 3.35 0.98 -22.87
N CYS A 59 3.48 2.10 -22.15
CA CYS A 59 3.40 2.15 -20.70
C CYS A 59 2.35 3.16 -20.27
N GLY A 60 1.35 2.72 -19.53
CA GLY A 60 0.31 3.58 -18.99
C GLY A 60 0.09 3.37 -17.50
N TYR A 61 -0.92 4.06 -16.97
CA TYR A 61 -1.39 3.92 -15.60
C TYR A 61 -2.85 3.49 -15.57
N ASN A 62 -3.15 2.28 -15.11
CA ASN A 62 -4.47 1.64 -15.19
C ASN A 62 -4.93 1.31 -16.63
N ASN A 63 -4.01 1.36 -17.57
CA ASN A 63 -4.29 1.20 -19.00
C ASN A 63 -4.86 -0.18 -19.36
N LYS A 64 -4.43 -1.25 -18.68
CA LYS A 64 -4.97 -2.60 -18.89
C LYS A 64 -6.49 -2.71 -18.69
N HIS A 65 -7.07 -1.83 -17.88
CA HIS A 65 -8.48 -1.84 -17.57
C HIS A 65 -9.31 -0.89 -18.42
N TYR A 66 -8.69 0.08 -19.10
CA TYR A 66 -9.40 1.11 -19.84
C TYR A 66 -8.76 1.44 -21.19
N ASP A 67 -7.58 2.04 -21.20
CA ASP A 67 -6.92 2.57 -22.41
C ASP A 67 -6.63 1.48 -23.42
N ASP A 68 -6.03 0.36 -22.99
CA ASP A 68 -5.73 -0.79 -23.85
C ASP A 68 -7.01 -1.34 -24.47
N VAL A 69 -8.11 -1.36 -23.73
CA VAL A 69 -9.39 -1.87 -24.25
C VAL A 69 -9.91 -0.99 -25.39
N ALA A 70 -9.84 0.33 -25.21
CA ALA A 70 -10.27 1.30 -26.23
C ALA A 70 -9.35 1.25 -27.48
N LEU A 71 -8.03 1.18 -27.29
CA LEU A 71 -7.07 1.09 -28.38
C LEU A 71 -7.18 -0.25 -29.12
N ASN A 72 -7.34 -1.36 -28.42
CA ASN A 72 -7.61 -2.66 -29.04
C ASN A 72 -8.90 -2.65 -29.88
N TYR A 73 -9.96 -1.95 -29.39
CA TYR A 73 -11.18 -1.75 -30.18
C TYR A 73 -10.90 -0.98 -31.47
N ILE A 74 -10.13 0.10 -31.40
CA ILE A 74 -9.77 0.92 -32.58
C ILE A 74 -8.99 0.07 -33.57
N ILE A 75 -7.98 -0.66 -33.12
CA ILE A 75 -7.10 -1.48 -33.99
C ILE A 75 -7.89 -2.62 -34.63
N ASP A 76 -8.68 -3.35 -33.87
CA ASP A 76 -9.49 -4.48 -34.35
C ASP A 76 -10.54 -4.07 -35.38
N LEU A 77 -11.14 -2.90 -35.19
CA LEU A 77 -12.20 -2.39 -36.06
C LEU A 77 -11.74 -1.28 -37.03
N GLN A 78 -10.44 -1.10 -37.22
CA GLN A 78 -9.87 -0.03 -38.05
C GLN A 78 -10.57 0.11 -39.40
N ARG A 79 -10.73 -1.01 -40.14
CA ARG A 79 -11.36 -1.00 -41.49
C ARG A 79 -12.83 -0.52 -41.48
N GLN A 80 -13.52 -0.73 -40.39
CA GLN A 80 -14.91 -0.29 -40.25
C GLN A 80 -14.97 1.17 -39.78
N LEU A 81 -14.10 1.56 -38.87
CA LEU A 81 -14.02 2.92 -38.32
C LEU A 81 -13.53 3.92 -39.35
N SER A 82 -12.57 3.56 -40.25
CA SER A 82 -12.09 4.44 -41.29
C SER A 82 -13.14 4.79 -42.37
N ARG A 83 -14.27 4.08 -42.39
CA ARG A 83 -15.40 4.41 -43.30
C ARG A 83 -16.43 5.36 -42.65
N ARG A 84 -16.21 5.75 -41.41
CA ARG A 84 -17.10 6.61 -40.60
C ARG A 84 -16.53 8.00 -40.50
N THR A 85 -17.40 8.95 -40.20
CA THR A 85 -17.00 10.31 -39.82
C THR A 85 -16.31 10.31 -38.45
N SER A 86 -15.46 11.30 -38.17
CA SER A 86 -14.81 11.45 -36.86
C SER A 86 -15.82 11.43 -35.72
N GLN A 87 -16.97 12.09 -35.88
CA GLN A 87 -18.02 12.11 -34.87
C GLN A 87 -18.64 10.73 -34.61
N GLU A 88 -18.85 9.92 -35.64
CA GLU A 88 -19.37 8.55 -35.47
C GLU A 88 -18.34 7.65 -34.79
N VAL A 89 -17.05 7.84 -35.08
CA VAL A 89 -15.96 7.16 -34.39
C VAL A 89 -15.95 7.52 -32.91
N CYS A 90 -15.94 8.82 -32.57
CA CYS A 90 -15.95 9.30 -31.18
C CYS A 90 -17.16 8.80 -30.41
N ARG A 91 -18.37 8.85 -31.00
CA ARG A 91 -19.59 8.31 -30.37
C ARG A 91 -19.49 6.81 -30.09
N SER A 92 -18.83 6.04 -30.97
CA SER A 92 -18.63 4.60 -30.77
C SER A 92 -17.67 4.34 -29.62
N LEU A 93 -16.58 5.11 -29.54
CA LEU A 93 -15.60 5.04 -28.47
C LEU A 93 -16.20 5.48 -27.13
N TYR A 94 -17.00 6.54 -27.13
CA TYR A 94 -17.68 7.00 -25.93
C TYR A 94 -18.66 5.96 -25.39
N LYS A 95 -19.44 5.28 -26.26
CA LYS A 95 -20.31 4.17 -25.85
C LYS A 95 -19.51 3.02 -25.23
N LEU A 96 -18.36 2.67 -25.81
CA LEU A 96 -17.47 1.66 -25.25
C LEU A 96 -16.92 2.11 -23.89
N SER A 97 -16.46 3.35 -23.76
CA SER A 97 -15.98 3.95 -22.51
C SER A 97 -17.03 3.84 -21.40
N LYS A 98 -18.27 4.24 -21.69
CA LYS A 98 -19.39 4.10 -20.74
C LYS A 98 -19.62 2.64 -20.35
N CYS A 99 -19.60 1.73 -21.32
CA CYS A 99 -19.74 0.30 -21.03
C CYS A 99 -18.66 -0.21 -20.09
N ILE A 100 -17.39 0.22 -20.25
CA ILE A 100 -16.27 -0.18 -19.39
C ILE A 100 -16.43 0.41 -17.97
N ILE A 101 -16.79 1.70 -17.86
CA ILE A 101 -16.89 2.42 -16.57
C ILE A 101 -18.09 1.96 -15.75
N GLU A 102 -19.23 1.70 -16.40
CA GLU A 102 -20.50 1.35 -15.76
C GLU A 102 -20.69 -0.17 -15.58
N SER A 103 -19.77 -0.99 -16.12
CA SER A 103 -19.86 -2.45 -15.95
C SER A 103 -19.64 -2.82 -14.49
N GLU A 104 -20.60 -3.53 -13.92
CA GLU A 104 -20.41 -4.27 -12.67
C GLU A 104 -19.55 -5.53 -12.93
N ASP A 105 -18.99 -6.12 -11.86
CA ASP A 105 -18.19 -7.35 -11.93
C ASP A 105 -19.00 -8.54 -12.50
N GLY A 106 -19.23 -8.61 -13.76
CA GLY A 106 -20.05 -9.62 -14.47
C GLY A 106 -20.40 -9.22 -15.89
N ASP A 107 -20.42 -7.94 -16.20
CA ASP A 107 -20.83 -7.40 -17.51
C ASP A 107 -19.64 -7.29 -18.51
N ILE A 108 -18.53 -7.94 -18.16
CA ILE A 108 -17.29 -7.92 -18.95
C ILE A 108 -17.46 -8.48 -20.37
N ASP A 109 -18.47 -9.31 -20.58
CA ASP A 109 -18.71 -9.98 -21.88
C ASP A 109 -18.96 -8.98 -23.01
N LYS A 110 -19.46 -7.78 -22.72
CA LYS A 110 -19.70 -6.72 -23.72
C LYS A 110 -18.42 -6.19 -24.39
N PHE A 111 -17.29 -6.21 -23.64
CA PHE A 111 -15.98 -5.73 -24.16
C PHE A 111 -14.85 -6.75 -23.97
N LYS A 112 -15.15 -7.96 -23.55
CA LYS A 112 -14.22 -9.06 -23.27
C LYS A 112 -13.23 -9.30 -24.42
N ARG A 113 -13.72 -9.24 -25.66
CA ARG A 113 -12.89 -9.40 -26.86
C ARG A 113 -11.70 -8.44 -26.83
N TRP A 114 -11.94 -7.17 -26.59
CA TRP A 114 -10.90 -6.13 -26.63
C TRP A 114 -10.08 -6.07 -25.32
N LYS A 115 -10.68 -6.44 -24.20
CA LYS A 115 -9.97 -6.53 -22.92
C LYS A 115 -8.85 -7.57 -22.96
N TYR A 116 -9.05 -8.67 -23.67
CA TYR A 116 -8.07 -9.75 -23.75
C TYR A 116 -7.32 -9.80 -25.10
N LEU A 117 -7.60 -8.88 -26.01
CA LEU A 117 -6.83 -8.71 -27.22
C LEU A 117 -5.48 -8.07 -26.87
N ASN A 118 -4.40 -8.61 -27.42
CA ASN A 118 -3.05 -8.06 -27.27
C ASN A 118 -2.56 -7.59 -28.66
N ALA A 119 -3.19 -6.55 -29.21
CA ALA A 119 -2.83 -5.99 -30.51
C ALA A 119 -1.46 -5.29 -30.47
N PHE A 120 -1.02 -4.86 -29.31
CA PHE A 120 0.28 -4.24 -29.06
C PHE A 120 0.83 -4.67 -27.68
N LYS A 121 2.14 -4.46 -27.47
CA LYS A 121 2.77 -4.75 -26.18
C LYS A 121 2.55 -3.59 -25.22
N SER A 122 2.00 -3.85 -24.05
CA SER A 122 1.81 -2.83 -23.05
C SER A 122 2.15 -3.30 -21.63
N MET A 123 2.51 -2.35 -20.77
CA MET A 123 2.66 -2.54 -19.34
C MET A 123 1.87 -1.47 -18.57
N ASP A 124 1.45 -1.82 -17.36
CA ASP A 124 0.59 -1.01 -16.52
C ASP A 124 1.22 -0.79 -15.15
N LEU A 125 1.53 0.46 -14.83
CA LEU A 125 2.20 0.84 -13.59
C LEU A 125 1.31 0.69 -12.37
N LEU A 126 -0.03 0.83 -12.50
CA LEU A 126 -0.94 0.60 -11.39
C LEU A 126 -0.92 -0.87 -10.97
N THR A 127 -1.11 -1.79 -11.91
CA THR A 127 -1.13 -3.23 -11.63
C THR A 127 0.24 -3.79 -11.27
N MET A 128 1.32 -3.12 -11.68
CA MET A 128 2.68 -3.41 -11.24
C MET A 128 2.88 -3.17 -9.75
N GLN A 129 2.29 -2.10 -9.20
CA GLN A 129 2.51 -1.65 -7.83
C GLN A 129 1.45 -2.15 -6.85
N PHE A 130 0.21 -2.31 -7.30
CA PHE A 130 -0.93 -2.58 -6.44
C PHE A 130 -1.73 -3.79 -6.92
N SER A 131 -2.22 -4.56 -5.96
CA SER A 131 -3.20 -5.61 -6.27
C SER A 131 -4.49 -4.99 -6.81
N SER A 132 -5.25 -5.75 -7.58
CA SER A 132 -6.53 -5.33 -8.16
C SER A 132 -7.57 -4.81 -7.13
N LYS A 133 -7.35 -5.08 -5.85
CA LYS A 133 -8.20 -4.63 -4.74
C LYS A 133 -7.89 -3.19 -4.26
N LEU A 134 -6.71 -2.66 -4.59
CA LEU A 134 -6.29 -1.31 -4.19
C LEU A 134 -6.40 -0.38 -5.39
N ARG A 135 -7.32 0.58 -5.32
CA ARG A 135 -7.53 1.59 -6.37
C ARG A 135 -6.87 2.91 -5.95
N VAL A 136 -5.58 3.03 -6.24
CA VAL A 136 -4.84 4.29 -6.09
C VAL A 136 -4.88 5.02 -7.43
N GLY A 137 -5.43 6.24 -7.45
CA GLY A 137 -5.52 7.04 -8.68
C GLY A 137 -4.17 7.67 -9.06
N LEU A 138 -3.97 7.99 -10.35
CA LEU A 138 -2.74 8.67 -10.81
C LEU A 138 -2.49 9.97 -10.04
N LYS A 139 -3.53 10.75 -9.73
CA LYS A 139 -3.41 12.01 -8.96
C LYS A 139 -2.91 11.77 -7.52
N GLU A 140 -3.28 10.64 -6.91
CA GLU A 140 -2.75 10.24 -5.60
C GLU A 140 -1.27 9.83 -5.69
N MET A 141 -0.88 9.19 -6.79
CA MET A 141 0.54 8.94 -7.07
C MET A 141 1.31 10.24 -7.28
N GLN A 142 0.76 11.20 -8.04
CA GLN A 142 1.33 12.53 -8.23
C GLN A 142 1.56 13.26 -6.90
N LEU A 143 0.62 13.16 -5.93
CA LEU A 143 0.82 13.70 -4.58
C LEU A 143 2.06 13.09 -3.90
N THR A 144 2.10 11.75 -3.86
CA THR A 144 3.15 11.03 -3.11
C THR A 144 4.51 11.02 -3.81
N MET A 145 4.55 11.22 -5.11
CA MET A 145 5.77 11.48 -5.88
C MET A 145 6.32 12.90 -5.70
N HIS A 146 5.56 13.80 -5.08
CA HIS A 146 5.82 15.23 -5.15
C HIS A 146 5.94 15.73 -6.60
N TYR A 147 5.06 15.22 -7.47
CA TYR A 147 5.07 15.60 -8.87
C TYR A 147 4.82 17.10 -9.04
N LYS A 148 5.44 17.71 -10.08
CA LYS A 148 5.45 19.18 -10.24
C LYS A 148 4.06 19.81 -10.32
N ASN A 149 3.06 19.12 -10.95
CA ASN A 149 1.71 19.65 -11.18
C ASN A 149 0.63 18.60 -10.97
N VAL A 150 -0.10 18.69 -9.87
CA VAL A 150 -1.26 17.83 -9.56
C VAL A 150 -2.52 18.52 -10.05
N GLN A 151 -3.09 18.06 -11.16
CA GLN A 151 -4.23 18.70 -11.81
C GLN A 151 -5.35 17.69 -12.07
N GLU A 152 -6.61 18.03 -11.71
CA GLU A 152 -7.80 17.35 -12.18
C GLU A 152 -8.38 18.13 -13.37
N TYR A 153 -9.01 17.42 -14.32
CA TYR A 153 -9.68 18.07 -15.44
C TYR A 153 -10.87 18.90 -14.93
N SER A 154 -10.95 20.15 -15.40
CA SER A 154 -11.96 21.12 -14.95
C SER A 154 -13.35 20.88 -15.56
N GLY A 155 -13.40 20.26 -16.75
CA GLY A 155 -14.60 19.98 -17.50
C GLY A 155 -15.28 18.65 -17.14
N SER A 156 -16.27 18.27 -17.96
CA SER A 156 -17.00 17.02 -17.83
C SER A 156 -16.72 16.11 -19.02
N PHE A 157 -16.30 14.89 -18.77
CA PHE A 157 -16.15 13.84 -19.79
C PHE A 157 -17.49 13.31 -20.32
N ASP A 158 -18.61 13.69 -19.69
CA ASP A 158 -19.96 13.25 -20.07
C ASP A 158 -20.64 14.19 -21.08
N LEU A 159 -20.03 15.32 -21.35
CA LEU A 159 -20.52 16.32 -22.29
C LEU A 159 -19.59 16.43 -23.50
N PRO A 160 -20.12 16.81 -24.67
CA PRO A 160 -19.28 17.19 -25.81
C PRO A 160 -18.33 18.32 -25.39
N ILE A 161 -17.08 18.22 -25.83
CA ILE A 161 -16.09 19.28 -25.65
C ILE A 161 -16.17 20.30 -26.80
N GLU A 162 -16.09 21.59 -26.48
CA GLU A 162 -16.02 22.63 -27.50
C GLU A 162 -14.63 22.63 -28.16
N ASP A 163 -14.57 22.97 -29.45
CA ASP A 163 -13.30 22.98 -30.20
C ASP A 163 -12.26 23.92 -29.59
N SER A 164 -12.70 25.01 -28.92
CA SER A 164 -11.83 25.93 -28.17
C SER A 164 -11.16 25.32 -26.93
N ASP A 165 -11.77 24.29 -26.35
CA ASP A 165 -11.35 23.70 -25.07
C ASP A 165 -10.50 22.44 -25.28
N ILE A 166 -10.41 21.96 -26.53
CA ILE A 166 -9.62 20.76 -26.88
C ILE A 166 -8.13 20.95 -26.51
N ASP A 167 -7.58 22.12 -26.73
CA ASP A 167 -6.15 22.37 -26.45
C ASP A 167 -5.86 22.39 -24.94
N GLU A 168 -6.80 22.87 -24.10
CA GLU A 168 -6.71 22.75 -22.64
C GLU A 168 -6.76 21.29 -22.19
N MET A 169 -7.65 20.49 -22.79
CA MET A 169 -7.73 19.05 -22.52
C MET A 169 -6.45 18.33 -22.94
N ILE A 170 -5.87 18.68 -24.08
CA ILE A 170 -4.58 18.12 -24.55
C ILE A 170 -3.48 18.46 -23.54
N ALA A 171 -3.39 19.69 -23.07
CA ALA A 171 -2.41 20.09 -22.06
C ALA A 171 -2.57 19.31 -20.75
N TYR A 172 -3.82 19.05 -20.33
CA TYR A 172 -4.12 18.18 -19.19
C TYR A 172 -3.63 16.74 -19.42
N ASN A 173 -3.93 16.15 -20.56
CA ASN A 173 -3.50 14.79 -20.91
C ASN A 173 -1.97 14.66 -21.01
N ILE A 174 -1.27 15.68 -21.57
CA ILE A 174 0.19 15.73 -21.57
C ILE A 174 0.75 15.70 -20.15
N ASN A 175 0.17 16.46 -19.21
CA ASN A 175 0.59 16.45 -17.80
C ASN A 175 0.46 15.06 -17.17
N ASP A 176 -0.57 14.30 -17.51
CA ASP A 176 -0.75 12.94 -17.02
C ASP A 176 0.27 11.95 -17.60
N VAL A 177 0.56 12.05 -18.90
CA VAL A 177 1.60 11.25 -19.56
C VAL A 177 2.99 11.59 -19.00
N GLU A 178 3.30 12.87 -18.77
CA GLU A 178 4.57 13.27 -18.15
C GLU A 178 4.70 12.75 -16.72
N SER A 179 3.62 12.77 -15.93
CA SER A 179 3.64 12.21 -14.57
C SER A 179 3.79 10.69 -14.57
N THR A 180 3.21 9.99 -15.56
CA THR A 180 3.39 8.56 -15.78
C THR A 180 4.84 8.24 -16.17
N THR A 181 5.48 9.11 -16.95
CA THR A 181 6.90 9.00 -17.29
C THR A 181 7.80 9.18 -16.06
N ASP A 182 7.50 10.15 -15.19
CA ASP A 182 8.22 10.33 -13.91
C ASP A 182 8.05 9.10 -13.00
N LEU A 183 6.82 8.57 -12.89
CA LEU A 183 6.57 7.35 -12.12
C LEU A 183 7.38 6.17 -12.67
N LEU A 184 7.37 5.98 -13.99
CA LEU A 184 8.13 4.92 -14.65
C LEU A 184 9.62 4.96 -14.29
N SER A 185 10.22 6.15 -14.28
CA SER A 185 11.63 6.33 -13.92
C SER A 185 11.95 5.93 -12.48
N ARG A 186 11.00 6.15 -11.57
CA ARG A 186 11.13 5.75 -10.16
C ARG A 186 10.98 4.25 -9.92
N LEU A 187 10.40 3.53 -10.87
CA LEU A 187 10.14 2.08 -10.80
C LEU A 187 11.19 1.24 -11.54
N GLU A 188 12.34 1.80 -11.87
CA GLU A 188 13.39 1.10 -12.62
C GLU A 188 13.86 -0.20 -11.94
N GLU A 189 14.03 -0.18 -10.62
CA GLU A 189 14.41 -1.38 -9.85
C GLU A 189 13.30 -2.45 -9.83
N ASP A 190 12.04 -2.04 -9.85
CA ASP A 190 10.90 -2.93 -9.96
C ASP A 190 10.81 -3.58 -11.36
N ILE A 191 11.18 -2.85 -12.39
CA ILE A 191 11.28 -3.36 -13.76
C ILE A 191 12.43 -4.35 -13.87
N LYS A 192 13.62 -4.02 -13.34
CA LYS A 192 14.79 -4.94 -13.31
C LYS A 192 14.46 -6.25 -12.62
N LEU A 193 13.72 -6.20 -11.52
CA LEU A 193 13.25 -7.40 -10.82
C LEU A 193 12.34 -8.27 -11.71
N ARG A 194 11.43 -7.66 -12.47
CA ARG A 194 10.51 -8.39 -13.36
C ARG A 194 11.21 -8.99 -14.56
N LEU A 195 12.20 -8.30 -15.12
CA LEU A 195 13.04 -8.82 -16.19
C LEU A 195 13.89 -10.02 -15.70
N TYR A 196 14.44 -9.93 -14.50
CA TYR A 196 15.12 -11.07 -13.87
C TYR A 196 14.19 -12.28 -13.72
N ILE A 197 12.92 -12.06 -13.28
CA ILE A 197 11.92 -13.12 -13.14
C ILE A 197 11.55 -13.72 -14.50
N GLU A 198 11.46 -12.89 -15.53
CA GLU A 198 11.23 -13.36 -16.89
C GLU A 198 12.38 -14.25 -17.38
N ASP A 199 13.63 -13.83 -17.15
CA ASP A 199 14.82 -14.58 -17.57
C ASP A 199 14.96 -15.90 -16.83
N GLU A 200 14.77 -15.89 -15.51
CA GLU A 200 14.98 -17.06 -14.66
C GLU A 200 13.81 -18.05 -14.71
N TYR A 201 12.59 -17.53 -14.73
CA TYR A 201 11.38 -18.36 -14.65
C TYR A 201 10.54 -18.36 -15.94
N GLY A 202 10.87 -17.56 -16.95
CA GLY A 202 10.07 -17.43 -18.18
C GLY A 202 8.64 -16.93 -17.92
N ILE A 203 8.47 -16.01 -16.96
CA ILE A 203 7.16 -15.44 -16.58
C ILE A 203 7.11 -13.98 -17.03
N LEU A 204 6.28 -13.66 -18.01
CA LEU A 204 6.03 -12.29 -18.47
C LEU A 204 5.23 -11.54 -17.41
N CYS A 205 5.88 -10.75 -16.56
CA CYS A 205 5.27 -10.18 -15.36
C CYS A 205 5.41 -8.66 -15.22
N LEU A 206 5.70 -7.92 -16.30
CA LEU A 206 5.88 -6.46 -16.25
C LEU A 206 4.70 -5.71 -15.61
N SER A 207 3.48 -6.22 -15.76
CA SER A 207 2.27 -5.63 -15.16
C SER A 207 1.74 -6.41 -13.95
N PHE A 208 2.54 -7.29 -13.32
CA PHE A 208 2.08 -8.07 -12.18
C PHE A 208 2.52 -7.43 -10.86
N ASP A 209 1.60 -7.42 -9.88
CA ASP A 209 1.97 -7.11 -8.50
C ASP A 209 2.77 -8.26 -7.86
N GLY A 210 3.33 -7.97 -6.68
CA GLY A 210 4.18 -8.94 -5.99
C GLY A 210 3.47 -10.26 -5.62
N VAL A 211 2.17 -10.21 -5.32
CA VAL A 211 1.38 -11.40 -4.96
C VAL A 211 1.17 -12.28 -6.19
N LYS A 212 0.80 -11.68 -7.32
CA LYS A 212 0.61 -12.39 -8.58
C LYS A 212 1.93 -12.97 -9.12
N ILE A 213 3.04 -12.25 -8.96
CA ILE A 213 4.38 -12.77 -9.27
C ILE A 213 4.67 -14.03 -8.45
N GLY A 214 4.50 -13.94 -7.12
CA GLY A 214 4.77 -15.04 -6.22
C GLY A 214 3.93 -16.28 -6.53
N GLU A 215 2.62 -16.10 -6.74
CA GLU A 215 1.71 -17.17 -7.16
C GLU A 215 2.14 -17.80 -8.49
N SER A 216 2.55 -16.98 -9.47
CA SER A 216 2.95 -17.46 -10.80
C SER A 216 4.25 -18.27 -10.77
N ILE A 217 5.22 -17.87 -9.94
CA ILE A 217 6.48 -18.62 -9.76
C ILE A 217 6.17 -20.01 -9.16
N LEU A 218 5.40 -20.05 -8.07
CA LEU A 218 5.04 -21.31 -7.41
C LEU A 218 4.21 -22.23 -8.34
N ALA A 219 3.25 -21.67 -9.07
CA ALA A 219 2.48 -22.39 -10.05
C ALA A 219 3.36 -23.04 -11.10
N LYS A 220 4.32 -22.29 -11.66
CA LYS A 220 5.24 -22.80 -12.67
C LYS A 220 6.14 -23.92 -12.15
N LEU A 221 6.71 -23.74 -10.94
CA LEU A 221 7.56 -24.74 -10.31
C LEU A 221 6.75 -26.02 -9.98
N TYR A 222 5.52 -25.86 -9.48
CA TYR A 222 4.62 -26.98 -9.18
C TYR A 222 4.22 -27.74 -10.43
N CYS A 223 3.77 -27.05 -11.49
CA CYS A 223 3.45 -27.69 -12.76
C CYS A 223 4.65 -28.43 -13.37
N LYS A 224 5.83 -27.83 -13.29
CA LYS A 224 7.07 -28.48 -13.77
C LYS A 224 7.38 -29.78 -13.01
N LYS A 225 7.09 -29.79 -11.70
CA LYS A 225 7.37 -30.97 -10.85
C LYS A 225 6.32 -32.08 -11.02
N THR A 226 5.05 -31.72 -11.15
CA THR A 226 3.93 -32.66 -11.11
C THR A 226 3.35 -33.01 -12.47
N GLY A 227 3.52 -32.17 -13.49
CA GLY A 227 2.85 -32.25 -14.78
C GLY A 227 1.37 -31.84 -14.74
N ILE A 228 0.83 -31.39 -13.58
CA ILE A 228 -0.57 -31.00 -13.41
C ILE A 228 -0.79 -29.56 -13.85
N ASP A 229 -1.84 -29.27 -14.65
CA ASP A 229 -2.25 -27.90 -14.97
C ASP A 229 -3.02 -27.29 -13.77
N ILE A 230 -2.61 -26.08 -13.39
CA ILE A 230 -3.28 -25.29 -12.32
C ILE A 230 -4.78 -25.10 -12.58
N LYS A 231 -5.21 -25.04 -13.85
CA LYS A 231 -6.63 -24.93 -14.21
C LYS A 231 -7.46 -26.13 -13.75
N GLU A 232 -6.86 -27.29 -13.68
CA GLU A 232 -7.56 -28.50 -13.20
C GLU A 232 -7.79 -28.43 -11.70
N LEU A 233 -6.82 -27.89 -10.95
CA LEU A 233 -6.92 -27.72 -9.50
C LEU A 233 -8.01 -26.72 -9.09
N LYS A 234 -8.36 -25.76 -9.95
CA LYS A 234 -9.42 -24.78 -9.68
C LYS A 234 -10.84 -25.32 -9.84
N LYS A 235 -11.04 -26.40 -10.62
CA LYS A 235 -12.38 -26.88 -11.00
C LYS A 235 -13.19 -27.51 -9.88
N ASN A 236 -12.56 -28.04 -8.83
CA ASN A 236 -13.19 -28.85 -7.79
C ASN A 236 -12.95 -28.27 -6.39
N GLN A 237 -13.11 -26.96 -6.22
CA GLN A 237 -12.97 -26.33 -4.91
C GLN A 237 -14.25 -26.49 -4.10
N GLU A 238 -14.14 -27.06 -2.91
CA GLU A 238 -15.23 -27.09 -1.95
C GLU A 238 -15.10 -25.86 -1.04
N PRO A 239 -16.16 -25.04 -0.90
CA PRO A 239 -16.16 -23.94 0.04
C PRO A 239 -16.06 -24.49 1.47
N VAL A 240 -15.24 -23.84 2.28
CA VAL A 240 -15.14 -24.11 3.72
C VAL A 240 -15.85 -22.96 4.43
N GLU A 241 -16.98 -23.26 5.07
CA GLU A 241 -17.78 -22.20 5.73
C GLU A 241 -17.29 -21.93 7.14
N ASP A 242 -17.33 -22.92 8.02
CA ASP A 242 -17.02 -22.80 9.44
C ASP A 242 -15.74 -23.53 9.85
N ILE A 243 -14.92 -22.88 10.65
CA ILE A 243 -13.69 -23.44 11.23
C ILE A 243 -13.80 -23.45 12.75
N LYS A 244 -13.75 -24.65 13.35
CA LYS A 244 -13.66 -24.81 14.81
C LYS A 244 -12.22 -24.56 15.25
N LEU A 245 -11.96 -23.54 16.04
CA LEU A 245 -10.59 -23.19 16.42
C LEU A 245 -9.85 -24.29 17.17
N LYS A 246 -10.57 -25.18 17.92
CA LYS A 246 -9.96 -26.34 18.56
C LYS A 246 -9.27 -27.29 17.59
N ASP A 247 -9.75 -27.38 16.34
CA ASP A 247 -9.23 -28.31 15.34
C ASP A 247 -7.99 -27.76 14.63
N VAL A 248 -7.74 -26.45 14.72
CA VAL A 248 -6.58 -25.79 14.13
C VAL A 248 -5.42 -25.60 15.12
N ILE A 249 -5.66 -25.63 16.44
CA ILE A 249 -4.64 -25.44 17.48
C ILE A 249 -3.75 -26.67 17.58
N PHE A 250 -2.43 -26.47 17.66
CA PHE A 250 -1.47 -27.55 17.79
C PHE A 250 -1.54 -28.20 19.19
N PRO A 251 -1.48 -29.55 19.28
CA PRO A 251 -1.65 -30.27 20.54
C PRO A 251 -0.61 -29.97 21.62
N PHE A 252 0.60 -29.51 21.23
CA PHE A 252 1.66 -29.19 22.19
C PHE A 252 1.49 -27.84 22.86
N ILE A 253 0.56 -27.00 22.38
CA ILE A 253 0.33 -25.67 22.98
C ILE A 253 -0.43 -25.84 24.30
N GLN A 254 0.25 -25.46 25.37
CA GLN A 254 -0.28 -25.40 26.73
C GLN A 254 0.51 -24.39 27.52
N TYR A 255 -0.10 -23.83 28.56
CA TYR A 255 0.50 -22.79 29.39
C TYR A 255 0.41 -23.18 30.86
N LYS A 256 1.45 -22.81 31.61
CA LYS A 256 1.44 -22.89 33.08
C LYS A 256 0.69 -21.69 33.70
N ASN A 257 0.75 -20.54 33.01
CA ASN A 257 0.06 -19.33 33.44
C ASN A 257 -1.46 -19.50 33.31
N PRO A 258 -2.26 -19.39 34.41
CA PRO A 258 -3.69 -19.63 34.35
C PRO A 258 -4.43 -18.73 33.34
N LYS A 259 -4.04 -17.45 33.23
CA LYS A 259 -4.69 -16.53 32.31
C LYS A 259 -4.47 -16.90 30.85
N LEU A 260 -3.27 -17.34 30.50
CA LEU A 260 -2.97 -17.81 29.14
C LEU A 260 -3.70 -19.11 28.84
N GLN A 261 -3.78 -20.02 29.84
CA GLN A 261 -4.55 -21.25 29.71
C GLN A 261 -6.05 -20.97 29.52
N ASP A 262 -6.61 -20.01 30.26
CA ASP A 262 -8.01 -19.60 30.11
C ASP A 262 -8.29 -19.01 28.73
N VAL A 263 -7.37 -18.21 28.19
CA VAL A 263 -7.47 -17.66 26.83
C VAL A 263 -7.44 -18.77 25.78
N LEU A 264 -6.57 -19.78 25.96
CA LEU A 264 -6.49 -20.94 25.09
C LEU A 264 -7.78 -21.75 25.11
N GLU A 265 -8.35 -22.01 26.30
CA GLU A 265 -9.60 -22.78 26.43
C GLU A 265 -10.82 -22.00 25.91
N ASP A 266 -10.83 -20.65 26.04
CA ASP A 266 -11.84 -19.81 25.45
C ASP A 266 -11.76 -19.85 23.91
N MET A 267 -10.54 -19.77 23.34
CA MET A 267 -10.31 -19.85 21.91
C MET A 267 -10.73 -21.19 21.33
N LYS A 268 -10.48 -22.31 22.01
CA LYS A 268 -10.90 -23.66 21.59
C LYS A 268 -12.42 -23.82 21.45
N LYS A 269 -13.21 -23.02 22.17
CA LYS A 269 -14.69 -23.05 22.10
C LYS A 269 -15.26 -22.34 20.89
N GLN A 270 -14.45 -21.55 20.19
CA GLN A 270 -14.92 -20.69 19.12
C GLN A 270 -15.04 -21.43 17.79
N VAL A 271 -16.03 -20.99 17.02
CA VAL A 271 -16.22 -21.32 15.60
C VAL A 271 -16.21 -20.03 14.84
N VAL A 272 -15.45 -19.96 13.77
CA VAL A 272 -15.28 -18.75 12.96
C VAL A 272 -15.57 -19.02 11.51
N ASP A 273 -16.17 -18.06 10.83
CA ASP A 273 -16.35 -18.10 9.38
C ASP A 273 -14.98 -18.00 8.67
N SER A 274 -14.75 -18.87 7.72
CA SER A 274 -13.50 -18.94 6.96
C SER A 274 -13.22 -17.68 6.15
N HIS A 275 -14.25 -16.91 5.79
CA HIS A 275 -14.18 -15.68 4.99
C HIS A 275 -14.02 -14.42 5.85
N GLU A 276 -14.36 -14.49 7.14
CA GLU A 276 -14.29 -13.34 8.04
C GLU A 276 -12.83 -13.00 8.39
N ARG A 277 -12.48 -11.75 8.11
CA ARG A 277 -11.23 -11.15 8.58
C ARG A 277 -11.32 -10.56 9.98
N LYS A 278 -12.55 -10.36 10.49
CA LYS A 278 -12.89 -9.75 11.78
C LYS A 278 -13.88 -10.66 12.51
N GLY A 279 -13.44 -11.85 12.86
CA GLY A 279 -14.22 -12.76 13.67
C GLY A 279 -13.87 -12.64 15.15
N TYR A 280 -13.59 -13.77 15.77
CA TYR A 280 -13.22 -13.84 17.19
C TYR A 280 -12.01 -12.98 17.53
N GLU A 281 -12.15 -12.12 18.53
CA GLU A 281 -11.11 -11.33 19.17
C GLU A 281 -11.27 -11.42 20.70
N LYS A 282 -10.20 -11.78 21.41
CA LYS A 282 -10.14 -11.78 22.86
C LYS A 282 -9.14 -10.74 23.35
N LYS A 283 -9.61 -9.86 24.23
CA LYS A 283 -8.76 -8.89 24.94
C LYS A 283 -8.57 -9.31 26.38
N PHE A 284 -7.34 -9.24 26.88
CA PHE A 284 -7.00 -9.56 28.25
C PHE A 284 -5.72 -8.83 28.69
N VAL A 285 -5.46 -8.83 30.01
CA VAL A 285 -4.25 -8.21 30.58
C VAL A 285 -3.38 -9.31 31.17
N LEU A 286 -2.09 -9.30 30.84
CA LEU A 286 -1.08 -10.17 31.43
C LEU A 286 0.13 -9.31 31.85
N SER A 287 0.52 -9.39 33.12
CA SER A 287 1.67 -8.65 33.69
C SER A 287 1.66 -7.15 33.32
N ASN A 288 0.51 -6.49 33.53
CA ASN A 288 0.27 -5.06 33.31
C ASN A 288 0.28 -4.60 31.83
N LEU A 289 0.41 -5.52 30.85
CA LEU A 289 0.26 -5.23 29.44
C LEU A 289 -1.04 -5.85 28.90
N GLY A 290 -1.81 -5.07 28.15
CA GLY A 290 -3.00 -5.55 27.46
C GLY A 290 -2.62 -6.29 26.17
N TYR A 291 -3.40 -7.30 25.81
CA TYR A 291 -3.23 -8.07 24.57
C TYR A 291 -4.58 -8.26 23.87
N SER A 292 -4.55 -8.28 22.57
CA SER A 292 -5.63 -8.70 21.69
C SER A 292 -5.16 -9.87 20.84
N VAL A 293 -5.92 -10.97 20.86
CA VAL A 293 -5.64 -12.20 20.10
C VAL A 293 -6.89 -12.68 19.37
N GLY A 294 -6.73 -13.33 18.25
CA GLY A 294 -7.85 -13.89 17.49
C GLY A 294 -7.56 -13.99 16.00
N VAL A 295 -8.61 -13.87 15.20
CA VAL A 295 -8.52 -14.00 13.74
C VAL A 295 -7.59 -12.94 13.12
N GLY A 296 -7.51 -11.74 13.71
CA GLY A 296 -6.70 -10.63 13.22
C GLY A 296 -5.20 -10.71 13.54
N GLY A 297 -4.78 -11.59 14.44
CA GLY A 297 -3.39 -11.70 14.88
C GLY A 297 -3.20 -11.34 16.36
N LEU A 298 -1.95 -11.42 16.84
CA LEU A 298 -1.54 -10.97 18.16
C LEU A 298 -1.11 -9.50 18.11
N HIS A 299 -1.66 -8.69 19.01
CA HIS A 299 -1.23 -7.31 19.19
C HIS A 299 -1.27 -6.96 20.69
N SER A 300 -0.19 -6.38 21.20
CA SER A 300 -0.23 -5.75 22.51
C SER A 300 -0.97 -4.40 22.43
N ILE A 301 -1.67 -4.05 23.51
CA ILE A 301 -2.43 -2.79 23.65
C ILE A 301 -1.53 -1.79 24.37
N ASN A 302 -0.81 -1.00 23.59
CA ASN A 302 0.20 -0.10 24.10
C ASN A 302 -0.30 1.33 24.26
N LYS A 303 0.23 2.00 25.27
CA LYS A 303 0.14 3.46 25.47
C LYS A 303 1.46 4.11 25.06
N PRO A 304 1.47 5.43 24.78
CA PRO A 304 2.72 6.15 24.53
C PRO A 304 3.68 6.01 25.70
N GLU A 305 4.87 5.47 25.47
CA GLU A 305 5.90 5.25 26.51
C GLU A 305 7.30 5.21 25.88
N ILE A 306 8.31 5.65 26.65
CA ILE A 306 9.72 5.58 26.28
C ILE A 306 10.39 4.53 27.12
N PHE A 307 11.00 3.55 26.47
CA PHE A 307 11.78 2.50 27.12
C PHE A 307 13.27 2.75 26.92
N ARG A 308 14.01 2.77 28.02
CA ARG A 308 15.47 2.81 28.05
C ARG A 308 15.94 1.82 29.10
N PRO A 309 16.92 1.01 28.81
CA PRO A 309 17.46 0.08 29.77
C PRO A 309 18.26 0.87 30.84
N ASN A 310 18.23 0.41 32.09
CA ASN A 310 19.14 0.84 33.15
C ASN A 310 20.52 0.23 32.92
N GLU A 311 21.51 0.59 33.77
CA GLU A 311 22.91 0.12 33.63
C GLU A 311 23.06 -1.41 33.55
N ASN A 312 22.18 -2.16 34.24
CA ASN A 312 22.20 -3.63 34.30
C ASN A 312 21.09 -4.29 33.48
N GLU A 313 20.47 -3.55 32.58
CA GLU A 313 19.37 -4.01 31.75
C GLU A 313 19.67 -3.87 30.27
N TYR A 314 18.91 -4.58 29.47
CA TYR A 314 18.88 -4.39 28.01
C TYR A 314 17.46 -4.50 27.48
N ILE A 315 17.20 -3.92 26.31
CA ILE A 315 15.97 -4.11 25.57
C ILE A 315 16.26 -5.16 24.50
N GLY A 316 15.68 -6.34 24.65
CA GLY A 316 15.75 -7.41 23.68
C GLY A 316 14.53 -7.44 22.76
N HIS A 317 14.74 -7.82 21.53
CA HIS A 317 13.72 -8.15 20.57
C HIS A 317 13.96 -9.54 20.03
N SER A 318 12.94 -10.38 20.04
CA SER A 318 12.99 -11.73 19.47
C SER A 318 11.80 -11.94 18.57
N ASP A 319 12.05 -12.21 17.30
CA ASP A 319 11.03 -12.48 16.28
C ASP A 319 11.26 -13.81 15.57
N VAL A 320 10.20 -14.45 15.12
CA VAL A 320 10.28 -15.73 14.43
C VAL A 320 10.75 -15.52 12.99
N ALA A 321 11.88 -16.11 12.65
CA ALA A 321 12.44 -16.05 11.30
C ALA A 321 11.46 -16.57 10.25
N SER A 322 10.94 -15.67 9.40
CA SER A 322 9.98 -16.00 8.35
C SER A 322 8.80 -16.84 8.90
N MET A 323 8.11 -16.38 9.93
CA MET A 323 7.14 -17.13 10.74
C MET A 323 6.16 -17.97 9.91
N TYR A 324 5.41 -17.37 8.97
CA TYR A 324 4.39 -18.08 8.21
C TYR A 324 4.98 -19.17 7.27
N PRO A 325 6.03 -18.89 6.50
CA PRO A 325 6.75 -19.93 5.76
C PRO A 325 7.27 -21.05 6.64
N SER A 326 7.87 -20.73 7.79
CA SER A 326 8.40 -21.72 8.71
C SER A 326 7.33 -22.64 9.28
N LEU A 327 6.18 -22.08 9.71
CA LEU A 327 5.02 -22.85 10.17
C LEU A 327 4.47 -23.76 9.08
N LEU A 328 4.32 -23.25 7.85
CA LEU A 328 3.83 -24.04 6.72
C LEU A 328 4.72 -25.25 6.46
N ILE A 329 6.05 -25.05 6.46
CA ILE A 329 7.02 -26.12 6.18
C ILE A 329 7.08 -27.13 7.34
N LYS A 330 7.30 -26.63 8.56
CA LYS A 330 7.54 -27.48 9.73
C LYS A 330 6.36 -28.35 10.12
N TYR A 331 5.14 -27.84 9.94
CA TYR A 331 3.92 -28.54 10.32
C TYR A 331 3.12 -29.11 9.13
N ASN A 332 3.74 -29.16 7.94
CA ASN A 332 3.11 -29.68 6.72
C ASN A 332 1.74 -29.04 6.41
N LEU A 333 1.66 -27.71 6.50
CA LEU A 333 0.43 -26.94 6.30
C LEU A 333 0.26 -26.51 4.83
N ALA A 334 0.79 -27.30 3.89
CA ALA A 334 0.50 -27.09 2.48
C ALA A 334 -1.00 -27.26 2.20
N PRO A 335 -1.57 -26.53 1.23
CA PRO A 335 -2.96 -26.72 0.86
C PRO A 335 -3.23 -28.18 0.54
N SER A 336 -4.28 -28.74 1.15
CA SER A 336 -4.60 -30.18 1.10
C SER A 336 -4.69 -30.76 -0.32
N ARG A 337 -5.14 -29.92 -1.26
CA ARG A 337 -5.36 -30.29 -2.67
C ARG A 337 -4.08 -30.40 -3.51
N VAL A 338 -3.01 -29.71 -3.12
CA VAL A 338 -1.73 -29.72 -3.85
C VAL A 338 -0.68 -30.61 -3.20
N GLY A 339 -0.95 -31.09 -2.00
CA GLY A 339 -0.25 -32.19 -1.35
C GLY A 339 1.23 -31.94 -1.06
N LYS A 340 1.96 -33.08 -0.91
CA LYS A 340 3.38 -33.10 -0.55
C LYS A 340 4.28 -32.50 -1.61
N GLU A 341 3.89 -32.56 -2.86
CA GLU A 341 4.66 -32.04 -3.99
C GLU A 341 4.77 -30.50 -3.90
N PHE A 342 3.69 -29.84 -3.50
CA PHE A 342 3.73 -28.38 -3.25
C PHE A 342 4.62 -28.05 -2.06
N LEU A 343 4.50 -28.80 -0.96
CA LEU A 343 5.34 -28.59 0.21
C LEU A 343 6.83 -28.69 -0.13
N GLN A 344 7.20 -29.65 -0.99
CA GLN A 344 8.58 -29.80 -1.44
C GLN A 344 9.02 -28.58 -2.28
N VAL A 345 8.20 -28.14 -3.24
CA VAL A 345 8.47 -26.94 -4.05
C VAL A 345 8.64 -25.71 -3.14
N TYR A 346 7.76 -25.54 -2.18
CA TYR A 346 7.81 -24.41 -1.25
C TYR A 346 9.04 -24.43 -0.35
N THR A 347 9.44 -25.63 0.12
CA THR A 347 10.65 -25.83 0.91
C THR A 347 11.90 -25.54 0.08
N ASP A 348 11.95 -25.98 -1.17
CA ASP A 348 13.07 -25.70 -2.07
C ASP A 348 13.21 -24.18 -2.29
N VAL A 349 12.10 -23.48 -2.53
CA VAL A 349 12.04 -22.00 -2.66
C VAL A 349 12.51 -21.30 -1.37
N TYR A 350 12.13 -21.83 -0.21
CA TYR A 350 12.55 -21.28 1.08
C TYR A 350 14.07 -21.42 1.27
N ASN A 351 14.62 -22.61 1.03
CA ASN A 351 16.04 -22.87 1.17
C ASN A 351 16.87 -22.04 0.17
N ASP A 352 16.41 -21.94 -1.06
CA ASP A 352 17.02 -21.10 -2.09
C ASP A 352 17.03 -19.63 -1.70
N ARG A 353 15.97 -19.14 -1.03
CA ARG A 353 15.93 -17.78 -0.51
C ARG A 353 16.96 -17.56 0.59
N ILE A 354 17.05 -18.47 1.56
CA ILE A 354 18.04 -18.38 2.63
C ILE A 354 19.44 -18.34 2.04
N TYR A 355 19.74 -19.22 1.08
CA TYR A 355 21.02 -19.21 0.36
C TYR A 355 21.26 -17.87 -0.35
N ALA A 356 20.26 -17.33 -1.07
CA ALA A 356 20.38 -16.06 -1.78
C ALA A 356 20.61 -14.87 -0.81
N LYS A 357 19.95 -14.85 0.36
CA LYS A 357 20.12 -13.85 1.42
C LYS A 357 21.55 -13.86 1.94
N HIS A 358 22.11 -15.04 2.28
CA HIS A 358 23.48 -15.20 2.77
C HIS A 358 24.52 -14.79 1.72
N ASN A 359 24.27 -15.10 0.46
CA ASN A 359 25.19 -14.79 -0.64
C ASN A 359 24.94 -13.40 -1.27
N ARG A 360 24.13 -12.53 -0.63
CA ARG A 360 23.82 -11.17 -1.06
C ARG A 360 23.26 -11.06 -2.49
N GLN A 361 22.57 -12.09 -2.96
CA GLN A 361 21.90 -12.13 -4.27
C GLN A 361 20.56 -11.39 -4.20
N LYS A 362 20.61 -10.06 -4.18
CA LYS A 362 19.45 -9.19 -3.87
C LYS A 362 18.19 -9.46 -4.73
N LEU A 363 18.35 -9.65 -6.06
CA LEU A 363 17.20 -9.89 -6.94
C LEU A 363 16.57 -11.24 -6.66
N LYS A 364 17.38 -12.29 -6.49
CA LYS A 364 16.91 -13.64 -6.17
C LYS A 364 16.21 -13.67 -4.81
N ASP A 365 16.79 -13.08 -3.76
CA ASP A 365 16.16 -12.97 -2.43
C ASP A 365 14.81 -12.25 -2.51
N LYS A 366 14.74 -11.08 -3.17
CA LYS A 366 13.47 -10.35 -3.37
C LYS A 366 12.43 -11.19 -4.10
N THR A 367 12.82 -11.85 -5.20
CA THR A 367 11.93 -12.70 -6.01
C THR A 367 11.34 -13.85 -5.18
N LEU A 368 12.19 -14.60 -4.48
CA LEU A 368 11.78 -15.74 -3.68
C LEU A 368 10.97 -15.31 -2.44
N LYS A 369 11.26 -14.13 -1.87
CA LYS A 369 10.43 -13.53 -0.82
C LYS A 369 9.00 -13.27 -1.29
N LEU A 370 8.81 -12.79 -2.52
CA LEU A 370 7.46 -12.61 -3.10
C LEU A 370 6.73 -13.94 -3.22
N ALA A 371 7.42 -14.99 -3.70
CA ALA A 371 6.85 -16.33 -3.82
C ALA A 371 6.37 -16.88 -2.46
N LEU A 372 7.21 -16.79 -1.43
CA LEU A 372 6.87 -17.29 -0.09
C LEU A 372 5.72 -16.51 0.56
N ASN A 373 5.73 -15.17 0.46
CA ASN A 373 4.73 -14.34 1.10
C ASN A 373 3.35 -14.40 0.42
N ALA A 374 3.29 -14.75 -0.86
CA ALA A 374 2.02 -14.83 -1.59
C ALA A 374 1.11 -15.95 -1.07
N VAL A 375 1.67 -17.05 -0.54
CA VAL A 375 0.95 -18.29 -0.28
C VAL A 375 -0.19 -18.12 0.72
N THR A 376 0.06 -17.57 1.90
CA THR A 376 -0.97 -17.45 2.95
C THR A 376 -2.14 -16.56 2.54
N GLY A 377 -1.88 -15.50 1.77
CA GLY A 377 -2.93 -14.67 1.18
C GLY A 377 -3.75 -15.42 0.14
N LYS A 378 -3.08 -16.21 -0.70
CA LYS A 378 -3.73 -17.01 -1.75
C LYS A 378 -4.46 -18.23 -1.21
N MET A 379 -4.04 -18.79 -0.09
CA MET A 379 -4.76 -19.86 0.59
C MET A 379 -6.11 -19.38 1.16
N GLN A 380 -6.31 -18.09 1.37
CA GLN A 380 -7.59 -17.52 1.82
C GLN A 380 -8.50 -17.06 0.66
N GLU A 381 -8.00 -17.03 -0.56
CA GLU A 381 -8.73 -16.54 -1.73
C GLU A 381 -9.41 -17.71 -2.45
N GLU A 382 -10.76 -17.76 -2.48
CA GLU A 382 -11.53 -18.84 -3.10
C GLU A 382 -11.16 -19.10 -4.56
N SER A 383 -10.86 -18.08 -5.31
CA SER A 383 -10.47 -18.21 -6.72
C SER A 383 -9.06 -18.76 -6.93
N SER A 384 -8.27 -18.91 -5.86
CA SER A 384 -6.88 -19.39 -5.93
C SER A 384 -6.80 -20.91 -5.97
N TRP A 385 -5.89 -21.44 -6.77
CA TRP A 385 -5.55 -22.86 -6.77
C TRP A 385 -4.95 -23.37 -5.44
N LEU A 386 -4.51 -22.44 -4.59
CA LEU A 386 -3.97 -22.70 -3.25
C LEU A 386 -5.03 -22.60 -2.14
N TYR A 387 -6.31 -22.40 -2.46
CA TYR A 387 -7.37 -22.19 -1.47
C TYR A 387 -7.39 -23.29 -0.40
N ASP A 388 -7.13 -22.94 0.84
CA ASP A 388 -7.22 -23.78 2.04
C ASP A 388 -7.27 -22.88 3.29
N PRO A 389 -8.44 -22.30 3.61
CA PRO A 389 -8.59 -21.41 4.77
C PRO A 389 -8.32 -22.13 6.09
N PHE A 390 -8.57 -23.45 6.20
CA PHE A 390 -8.28 -24.21 7.41
C PHE A 390 -6.80 -24.14 7.78
N ASN A 391 -5.89 -24.37 6.84
CA ASN A 391 -4.46 -24.27 7.10
C ASN A 391 -3.98 -22.82 7.29
N VAL A 392 -4.67 -21.82 6.71
CA VAL A 392 -4.41 -20.40 7.03
C VAL A 392 -4.67 -20.12 8.51
N PHE A 393 -5.80 -20.61 9.04
CA PHE A 393 -6.10 -20.44 10.46
C PHE A 393 -5.11 -21.21 11.34
N ARG A 394 -4.66 -22.40 10.94
CA ARG A 394 -3.58 -23.13 11.63
C ARG A 394 -2.31 -22.29 11.73
N ILE A 395 -1.90 -21.64 10.64
CA ILE A 395 -0.71 -20.77 10.63
C ILE A 395 -0.92 -19.56 11.55
N ARG A 396 -2.03 -18.82 11.38
CA ARG A 396 -2.27 -17.58 12.11
C ARG A 396 -2.49 -17.77 13.61
N ILE A 397 -3.30 -18.75 13.98
CA ILE A 397 -3.65 -18.99 15.40
C ILE A 397 -2.43 -19.55 16.13
N ASN A 398 -1.75 -20.56 15.58
CA ASN A 398 -0.60 -21.14 16.27
C ASN A 398 0.59 -20.19 16.33
N GLY A 399 0.81 -19.33 15.32
CA GLY A 399 1.84 -18.29 15.39
C GLY A 399 1.67 -17.39 16.62
N GLN A 400 0.43 -16.93 16.90
CA GLN A 400 0.14 -16.13 18.08
C GLN A 400 0.35 -16.90 19.39
N LEU A 401 -0.12 -18.15 19.43
CA LEU A 401 0.00 -18.99 20.61
C LEU A 401 1.44 -19.35 20.93
N ILE A 402 2.27 -19.58 19.92
CA ILE A 402 3.71 -19.82 20.07
C ILE A 402 4.42 -18.59 20.65
N LEU A 403 4.06 -17.36 20.22
CA LEU A 403 4.61 -16.16 20.83
C LEU A 403 4.25 -16.04 22.32
N PHE A 404 3.05 -16.49 22.75
CA PHE A 404 2.74 -16.56 24.16
C PHE A 404 3.53 -17.62 24.92
N MET A 405 3.97 -18.71 24.30
CA MET A 405 4.91 -19.63 24.95
C MET A 405 6.23 -18.93 25.26
N LEU A 406 6.73 -18.11 24.31
CA LEU A 406 7.93 -17.29 24.58
C LEU A 406 7.66 -16.24 25.65
N ILE A 407 6.54 -15.51 25.57
CA ILE A 407 6.17 -14.49 26.57
C ILE A 407 6.09 -15.11 27.98
N GLU A 408 5.48 -16.28 28.13
CA GLU A 408 5.40 -16.98 29.42
C GLU A 408 6.80 -17.26 29.99
N ARG A 409 7.72 -17.78 29.15
CA ARG A 409 9.10 -18.06 29.59
C ARG A 409 9.89 -16.80 29.95
N LEU A 410 9.68 -15.70 29.20
CA LEU A 410 10.28 -14.40 29.51
C LEU A 410 9.76 -13.84 30.84
N LEU A 411 8.45 -13.98 31.11
CA LEU A 411 7.85 -13.55 32.38
C LEU A 411 8.34 -14.39 33.59
N GLU A 412 8.60 -15.71 33.40
CA GLU A 412 9.21 -16.57 34.46
C GLU A 412 10.65 -16.11 34.80
N LEU A 413 11.31 -15.35 33.92
CA LEU A 413 12.66 -14.78 34.08
C LEU A 413 12.64 -13.29 34.45
N ASP A 414 11.51 -12.80 34.99
CA ASP A 414 11.30 -11.40 35.37
C ASP A 414 11.50 -10.37 34.30
N CYS A 415 11.33 -10.77 33.00
CA CYS A 415 11.35 -9.83 31.91
C CYS A 415 10.06 -8.98 31.89
N ARG A 416 10.19 -7.70 31.60
CA ARG A 416 9.07 -6.81 31.33
C ARG A 416 8.78 -6.82 29.83
N ILE A 417 7.63 -7.36 29.42
CA ILE A 417 7.21 -7.30 28.01
C ILE A 417 6.72 -5.88 27.73
N ILE A 418 7.25 -5.26 26.67
CA ILE A 418 6.89 -3.90 26.25
C ILE A 418 6.12 -3.86 24.93
N GLN A 419 6.33 -4.85 24.06
CA GLN A 419 5.55 -4.99 22.85
C GLN A 419 5.44 -6.47 22.45
N ALA A 420 4.28 -6.87 21.95
CA ALA A 420 4.11 -8.12 21.20
C ALA A 420 3.29 -7.83 19.94
N ASN A 421 3.81 -8.22 18.81
CA ASN A 421 3.19 -8.02 17.50
C ASN A 421 3.33 -9.31 16.69
N THR A 422 2.52 -9.50 15.72
CA THR A 422 2.32 -10.63 14.81
C THR A 422 3.37 -11.75 14.84
N ASP A 423 4.66 -11.45 14.85
CA ASP A 423 5.80 -12.34 14.69
C ASP A 423 6.93 -12.16 15.72
N GLY A 424 6.84 -11.13 16.60
CA GLY A 424 7.92 -10.84 17.53
C GLY A 424 7.47 -10.23 18.87
N VAL A 425 8.39 -10.23 19.80
CA VAL A 425 8.24 -9.73 21.18
C VAL A 425 9.42 -8.82 21.52
N VAL A 426 9.14 -7.61 22.03
CA VAL A 426 10.13 -6.70 22.59
C VAL A 426 10.00 -6.71 24.11
N TYR A 427 11.11 -6.81 24.83
CA TYR A 427 11.13 -6.92 26.28
C TYR A 427 12.34 -6.21 26.89
N ILE A 428 12.22 -5.83 28.17
CA ILE A 428 13.35 -5.39 29.00
C ILE A 428 13.73 -6.55 29.93
N ALA A 429 15.01 -6.79 30.03
CA ALA A 429 15.57 -7.84 30.86
C ALA A 429 16.88 -7.41 31.51
N LYS A 430 17.22 -8.04 32.65
CA LYS A 430 18.51 -7.84 33.32
C LYS A 430 19.63 -8.55 32.54
N GLU A 431 20.79 -7.92 32.43
CA GLU A 431 21.98 -8.51 31.76
C GLU A 431 22.37 -9.87 32.39
N GLU A 432 22.26 -10.04 33.71
CA GLU A 432 22.53 -11.31 34.40
C GLU A 432 21.66 -12.48 33.90
N ASN A 433 20.46 -12.20 33.38
CA ASN A 433 19.53 -13.20 32.88
C ASN A 433 19.73 -13.51 31.38
N ARG A 434 20.64 -12.84 30.68
CA ARG A 434 20.78 -12.96 29.21
C ARG A 434 20.96 -14.41 28.74
N ASN A 435 21.82 -15.17 29.41
CA ASN A 435 22.06 -16.59 29.07
C ASN A 435 20.82 -17.45 29.32
N ARG A 436 20.11 -17.23 30.47
CA ARG A 436 18.88 -17.96 30.80
C ARG A 436 17.73 -17.63 29.81
N ILE A 437 17.69 -16.39 29.34
CA ILE A 437 16.72 -15.98 28.30
C ILE A 437 17.04 -16.66 26.98
N GLN A 438 18.33 -16.73 26.59
CA GLN A 438 18.72 -17.45 25.39
C GLN A 438 18.42 -18.96 25.50
N GLU A 439 18.60 -19.58 26.67
CA GLU A 439 18.20 -20.96 26.95
C GLU A 439 16.66 -21.10 26.83
N ALA A 440 15.87 -20.19 27.39
CA ALA A 440 14.42 -20.21 27.27
C ALA A 440 13.93 -20.07 25.81
N ILE A 441 14.58 -19.21 25.02
CA ILE A 441 14.31 -19.11 23.58
C ILE A 441 14.62 -20.45 22.91
N THR A 442 15.79 -21.05 23.19
CA THR A 442 16.20 -22.33 22.61
C THR A 442 15.25 -23.47 23.02
N GLU A 443 14.71 -23.47 24.24
CA GLU A 443 13.67 -24.42 24.65
C GLU A 443 12.39 -24.27 23.82
N VAL A 444 11.93 -23.01 23.60
CA VAL A 444 10.76 -22.75 22.73
C VAL A 444 11.05 -23.16 21.28
N GLU A 445 12.25 -22.90 20.76
CA GLU A 445 12.68 -23.36 19.45
C GLU A 445 12.64 -24.88 19.33
N ALA A 446 13.14 -25.59 20.36
CA ALA A 446 13.14 -27.06 20.37
C ALA A 446 11.70 -27.65 20.36
N ILE A 447 10.78 -27.04 21.10
CA ILE A 447 9.36 -27.46 21.15
C ILE A 447 8.66 -27.14 19.82
N THR A 448 8.89 -25.94 19.29
CA THR A 448 8.15 -25.42 18.14
C THR A 448 8.85 -25.67 16.80
N GLN A 449 10.09 -26.12 16.82
CA GLN A 449 10.96 -26.27 15.64
C GLN A 449 11.09 -24.99 14.79
N LEU A 450 10.74 -23.83 15.35
CA LEU A 450 10.93 -22.52 14.74
C LEU A 450 12.26 -21.93 15.20
N VAL A 451 12.76 -20.95 14.46
CA VAL A 451 13.99 -20.24 14.78
C VAL A 451 13.64 -18.80 15.12
N PHE A 452 14.18 -18.29 16.24
CA PHE A 452 14.05 -16.90 16.62
C PHE A 452 15.31 -16.11 16.23
N GLU A 453 15.12 -14.99 15.55
CA GLU A 453 16.16 -13.99 15.33
C GLU A 453 16.06 -12.94 16.46
N SER A 454 17.18 -12.59 17.09
CA SER A 454 17.18 -11.62 18.20
C SER A 454 18.12 -10.47 17.92
N ASN A 455 17.73 -9.27 18.33
CA ASN A 455 18.55 -8.07 18.33
C ASN A 455 18.26 -7.24 19.61
N ASP A 456 19.14 -6.26 19.88
CA ASP A 456 19.01 -5.37 21.02
C ASP A 456 18.70 -3.94 20.54
N TYR A 457 17.94 -3.21 21.38
CA TYR A 457 17.75 -1.75 21.22
C TYR A 457 18.47 -0.98 22.33
N GLU A 458 19.04 0.18 22.00
CA GLU A 458 19.53 1.17 22.96
C GLU A 458 18.38 1.96 23.60
N ALA A 459 17.30 2.16 22.83
CA ALA A 459 16.07 2.80 23.28
C ALA A 459 14.90 2.42 22.37
N PHE A 460 13.69 2.39 22.91
CA PHE A 460 12.49 2.10 22.18
C PHE A 460 11.40 3.12 22.52
N TYR A 461 10.88 3.82 21.51
CA TYR A 461 9.91 4.89 21.65
C TYR A 461 8.60 4.44 21.04
N GLN A 462 7.69 4.03 21.86
CA GLN A 462 6.41 3.46 21.44
C GLN A 462 5.27 4.45 21.65
N TYR A 463 4.57 4.77 20.57
CA TYR A 463 3.35 5.57 20.62
C TYR A 463 2.10 4.68 20.56
N ALA A 464 2.11 3.69 19.67
CA ALA A 464 1.11 2.63 19.56
C ALA A 464 1.77 1.37 18.99
N ILE A 465 1.03 0.26 18.92
CA ILE A 465 1.58 -1.03 18.43
C ILE A 465 2.24 -0.96 17.05
N ASN A 466 1.74 -0.13 16.15
CA ASN A 466 2.28 0.07 14.80
C ASN A 466 2.86 1.48 14.58
N ASP A 467 3.00 2.27 15.64
CA ASP A 467 3.55 3.62 15.63
C ASP A 467 4.69 3.72 16.64
N TYR A 468 5.91 3.44 16.21
CA TYR A 468 7.09 3.45 17.06
C TYR A 468 8.37 3.74 16.26
N PHE A 469 9.42 4.09 16.98
CA PHE A 469 10.79 3.97 16.47
C PHE A 469 11.71 3.37 17.54
N GLY A 470 12.65 2.55 17.09
CA GLY A 470 13.63 1.87 17.94
C GLY A 470 15.04 2.26 17.52
N ILE A 471 15.90 2.49 18.50
CA ILE A 471 17.34 2.73 18.28
C ILE A 471 18.05 1.41 18.48
N ILE A 472 18.47 0.80 17.38
CA ILE A 472 19.18 -0.50 17.39
C ILE A 472 20.56 -0.30 17.98
N LYS A 473 21.04 -1.28 18.73
CA LYS A 473 22.36 -1.30 19.38
C LYS A 473 23.48 -1.04 18.36
N GLY A 474 24.41 -0.17 18.73
CA GLY A 474 25.51 0.29 17.87
C GLY A 474 25.23 1.65 17.19
N TYR A 475 24.01 2.19 17.30
CA TYR A 475 23.71 3.53 16.78
C TYR A 475 24.52 4.62 17.49
N SER A 476 24.63 4.55 18.82
CA SER A 476 25.35 5.56 19.61
C SER A 476 26.80 5.71 19.19
N GLU A 477 27.40 4.63 18.71
CA GLU A 477 28.80 4.58 18.24
C GLU A 477 28.94 4.98 16.77
N SER A 478 28.09 4.40 15.88
CA SER A 478 28.22 4.54 14.44
C SER A 478 27.50 5.75 13.86
N LYS A 479 26.42 6.18 14.50
CA LYS A 479 25.44 7.16 13.98
C LYS A 479 24.82 6.75 12.64
N ASP A 480 24.83 5.44 12.32
CA ASP A 480 24.23 4.93 11.09
C ASP A 480 22.68 5.07 11.13
N PRO A 481 22.08 5.86 10.24
CA PRO A 481 20.63 6.05 10.20
C PRO A 481 19.84 4.76 9.91
N ASN A 482 20.48 3.73 9.35
CA ASN A 482 19.88 2.42 9.14
C ASN A 482 19.64 1.66 10.45
N LEU A 483 20.29 2.06 11.56
CA LEU A 483 20.06 1.54 12.90
C LEU A 483 18.91 2.25 13.63
N ILE A 484 18.12 3.07 12.94
CA ILE A 484 16.88 3.64 13.44
C ILE A 484 15.72 2.95 12.74
N GLU A 485 15.10 1.99 13.42
CA GLU A 485 13.87 1.39 12.95
C GLU A 485 12.70 2.36 13.11
N LYS A 486 11.88 2.54 12.06
CA LYS A 486 10.76 3.48 12.04
C LYS A 486 9.49 2.82 11.51
N LYS A 487 8.37 3.01 12.22
CA LYS A 487 7.07 2.45 11.83
C LYS A 487 5.93 3.46 12.05
N GLY A 488 4.92 3.36 11.21
CA GLY A 488 3.71 4.18 11.30
C GLY A 488 3.99 5.68 11.18
N ILE A 489 3.52 6.45 12.18
CA ILE A 489 3.66 7.93 12.19
C ILE A 489 5.12 8.41 12.25
N PHE A 490 6.08 7.54 12.54
CA PHE A 490 7.51 7.90 12.61
C PHE A 490 8.26 7.66 11.29
N ILE A 491 7.58 7.27 10.22
CA ILE A 491 8.19 7.17 8.89
C ILE A 491 8.53 8.57 8.39
N THR A 492 9.80 8.78 8.03
CA THR A 492 10.36 10.08 7.62
C THR A 492 10.44 10.26 6.11
N GLU A 493 9.83 9.36 5.35
CA GLU A 493 9.85 9.35 3.88
C GLU A 493 8.44 9.19 3.33
N THR A 494 8.14 9.88 2.24
CA THR A 494 6.88 9.69 1.53
C THR A 494 6.91 8.39 0.73
N LYS A 495 5.97 7.48 0.99
CA LYS A 495 5.84 6.21 0.24
C LYS A 495 4.80 6.33 -0.85
N LEU A 496 5.11 5.87 -2.05
CA LEU A 496 4.19 5.87 -3.19
C LEU A 496 2.83 5.24 -2.83
N GLY A 497 1.76 5.96 -3.12
CA GLY A 497 0.38 5.49 -2.92
C GLY A 497 -0.08 5.32 -1.47
N LYS A 498 0.69 5.76 -0.47
CA LYS A 498 0.34 5.65 0.97
C LYS A 498 -0.26 6.93 1.57
N GLY A 499 -0.58 7.90 0.74
CA GLY A 499 -0.99 9.23 1.18
C GLY A 499 0.21 10.15 1.43
N LEU A 500 -0.02 11.46 1.36
CA LEU A 500 0.99 12.49 1.59
C LEU A 500 0.75 13.12 2.96
N ALA A 501 1.67 12.89 3.89
CA ALA A 501 1.70 13.47 5.23
C ALA A 501 2.99 14.28 5.43
N PRO A 502 2.98 15.33 6.29
CA PRO A 502 4.14 16.18 6.49
C PRO A 502 5.23 15.44 7.25
N VAL A 503 6.31 15.10 6.57
CA VAL A 503 7.43 14.34 7.15
C VAL A 503 8.32 15.17 8.06
N VAL A 504 8.20 16.50 8.05
CA VAL A 504 8.88 17.38 9.02
C VAL A 504 8.52 17.06 10.47
N ILE A 505 7.29 16.59 10.73
CA ILE A 505 6.82 16.21 12.07
C ILE A 505 7.62 15.01 12.62
N PRO A 506 7.59 13.81 12.01
CA PRO A 506 8.39 12.69 12.52
C PRO A 506 9.89 12.96 12.50
N LYS A 507 10.42 13.70 11.52
CA LYS A 507 11.82 14.12 11.51
C LYS A 507 12.17 14.92 12.77
N ALA A 508 11.35 15.92 13.13
CA ALA A 508 11.55 16.75 14.31
C ALA A 508 11.43 15.95 15.62
N VAL A 509 10.46 15.03 15.72
CA VAL A 509 10.29 14.21 16.93
C VAL A 509 11.50 13.29 17.14
N ILE A 510 11.93 12.57 16.11
CA ILE A 510 13.09 11.67 16.19
C ILE A 510 14.35 12.49 16.51
N ASN A 511 14.57 13.62 15.81
CA ASN A 511 15.71 14.49 16.07
C ASN A 511 15.75 14.99 17.52
N TYR A 512 14.62 15.42 18.09
CA TYR A 512 14.52 15.84 19.47
C TYR A 512 15.01 14.77 20.46
N PHE A 513 14.59 13.51 20.27
CA PHE A 513 15.03 12.43 21.17
C PHE A 513 16.50 12.04 20.98
N LEU A 514 17.03 12.17 19.78
CA LEU A 514 18.44 11.85 19.49
C LEU A 514 19.42 12.95 19.90
N THR A 515 19.07 14.24 19.69
CA THR A 515 20.01 15.36 19.80
C THR A 515 19.65 16.37 20.88
N LYS A 516 18.42 16.31 21.41
CA LYS A 516 17.82 17.32 22.30
C LYS A 516 17.63 18.70 21.68
N GLN A 517 17.80 18.83 20.35
CA GLN A 517 17.50 20.09 19.67
C GLN A 517 16.01 20.42 19.83
N PRO A 518 15.67 21.67 20.17
CA PRO A 518 14.28 22.10 20.27
C PRO A 518 13.52 21.91 18.97
N VAL A 519 12.30 21.34 19.05
CA VAL A 519 11.42 21.07 17.90
C VAL A 519 11.22 22.31 17.02
N LYS A 520 11.04 23.49 17.67
CA LYS A 520 10.87 24.76 16.98
C LYS A 520 12.07 25.09 16.10
N GLU A 521 13.28 24.94 16.61
CA GLU A 521 14.51 25.24 15.86
C GLU A 521 14.66 24.29 14.69
N PHE A 522 14.42 22.99 14.89
CA PHE A 522 14.50 22.00 13.83
C PHE A 522 13.50 22.32 12.71
N ILE A 523 12.21 22.48 13.02
CA ILE A 523 11.17 22.72 12.03
C ILE A 523 11.39 24.04 11.27
N MET A 524 11.84 25.11 11.95
CA MET A 524 12.11 26.38 11.31
C MET A 524 13.41 26.39 10.48
N SER A 525 14.31 25.45 10.72
CA SER A 525 15.55 25.30 9.93
C SER A 525 15.34 24.48 8.65
N ASP A 526 14.26 23.71 8.54
CA ASP A 526 13.96 22.92 7.35
C ASP A 526 13.61 23.84 6.17
N LYS A 527 14.30 23.63 5.05
CA LYS A 527 14.18 24.46 3.83
C LYS A 527 13.45 23.76 2.70
N ASP A 528 13.10 22.48 2.85
CA ASP A 528 12.36 21.77 1.83
C ASP A 528 10.84 21.89 2.06
N ILE A 529 10.16 22.65 1.22
CA ILE A 529 8.71 22.79 1.30
C ILE A 529 7.98 21.45 1.18
N LYS A 530 8.58 20.45 0.54
CA LYS A 530 7.99 19.12 0.40
C LYS A 530 7.77 18.41 1.74
N ASP A 531 8.61 18.69 2.72
CA ASP A 531 8.52 18.13 4.07
C ASP A 531 7.29 18.61 4.84
N PHE A 532 6.73 19.75 4.44
CA PHE A 532 5.53 20.37 5.03
C PHE A 532 4.23 19.98 4.32
N MET A 533 4.29 19.23 3.20
CA MET A 533 3.13 18.98 2.36
C MET A 533 2.17 17.97 2.98
N ILE A 534 0.89 18.29 2.80
CA ILE A 534 -0.26 17.43 3.14
C ILE A 534 -1.04 17.17 1.85
N GLY A 535 -1.40 15.93 1.61
CA GLY A 535 -2.24 15.55 0.49
C GLY A 535 -3.62 15.13 0.96
N GLN A 536 -4.66 15.56 0.25
CA GLN A 536 -6.02 15.16 0.54
C GLN A 536 -6.79 14.79 -0.71
N ARG A 537 -7.50 13.67 -0.63
CA ARG A 537 -8.47 13.21 -1.62
C ARG A 537 -9.87 13.24 -1.03
N VAL A 538 -10.82 13.76 -1.79
CA VAL A 538 -12.25 13.78 -1.46
C VAL A 538 -13.04 12.95 -2.47
N ALA A 539 -14.02 12.18 -1.99
CA ALA A 539 -14.84 11.33 -2.85
C ALA A 539 -15.66 12.16 -3.87
N LYS A 540 -15.91 11.57 -5.06
CA LYS A 540 -16.60 12.21 -6.22
C LYS A 540 -17.94 12.86 -5.89
N LYS A 541 -18.66 12.38 -4.86
CA LYS A 541 -19.96 12.91 -4.45
C LYS A 541 -19.92 14.25 -3.70
N PHE A 542 -18.73 14.80 -3.45
CA PHE A 542 -18.54 16.07 -2.76
C PHE A 542 -17.84 17.08 -3.66
N ASP A 543 -18.24 18.33 -3.53
CA ASP A 543 -17.47 19.47 -3.99
C ASP A 543 -16.53 19.96 -2.88
N VAL A 544 -15.34 20.43 -3.24
CA VAL A 544 -14.33 20.95 -2.31
C VAL A 544 -14.18 22.45 -2.51
N TYR A 545 -14.03 23.16 -1.42
CA TYR A 545 -13.88 24.61 -1.40
C TYR A 545 -12.68 25.02 -0.56
N HIS A 546 -11.99 26.06 -1.00
CA HIS A 546 -10.95 26.78 -0.27
C HIS A 546 -11.42 28.21 -0.05
N GLY A 547 -11.85 28.54 1.15
CA GLY A 547 -12.63 29.77 1.36
C GLY A 547 -13.95 29.74 0.57
N SER A 548 -14.17 30.72 -0.28
CA SER A 548 -15.35 30.79 -1.16
C SER A 548 -15.14 30.15 -2.54
N GLU A 549 -13.91 29.78 -2.87
CA GLU A 549 -13.54 29.28 -4.19
C GLU A 549 -13.69 27.75 -4.25
N LYS A 550 -14.36 27.25 -5.31
CA LYS A 550 -14.40 25.82 -5.59
C LYS A 550 -13.06 25.38 -6.17
N VAL A 551 -12.48 24.34 -5.57
CA VAL A 551 -11.19 23.74 -5.97
C VAL A 551 -11.36 22.29 -6.38
N GLN A 552 -10.32 21.69 -6.93
CA GLN A 552 -10.31 20.26 -7.26
C GLN A 552 -10.45 19.37 -6.01
N ARG A 553 -10.79 18.09 -6.17
CA ARG A 553 -11.02 17.14 -5.06
C ARG A 553 -9.77 16.53 -4.50
N ILE A 554 -8.68 16.53 -5.26
CA ILE A 554 -7.38 16.03 -4.84
C ILE A 554 -6.44 17.23 -4.78
N ASN A 555 -6.03 17.60 -3.56
CA ASN A 555 -5.19 18.78 -3.35
C ASN A 555 -3.95 18.44 -2.55
N ARG A 556 -2.87 19.13 -2.88
CA ARG A 556 -1.65 19.24 -2.10
C ARG A 556 -1.56 20.64 -1.51
N PHE A 557 -1.31 20.73 -0.21
CA PHE A 557 -1.26 22.00 0.50
C PHE A 557 -0.32 21.92 1.71
N TYR A 558 -0.02 23.05 2.30
CA TYR A 558 0.66 23.17 3.59
C TYR A 558 -0.18 24.02 4.54
N ALA A 559 -0.02 23.81 5.85
CA ALA A 559 -0.63 24.66 6.87
C ALA A 559 -0.04 26.08 6.77
N SER A 560 -0.90 27.09 6.63
CA SER A 560 -0.49 28.47 6.46
C SER A 560 -1.17 29.39 7.49
N THR A 561 -0.61 30.59 7.62
CA THR A 561 -1.20 31.66 8.46
C THR A 561 -2.37 32.37 7.78
N ASN A 562 -2.75 31.91 6.57
CA ASN A 562 -3.96 32.38 5.90
C ASN A 562 -5.20 31.80 6.60
N ASP A 563 -6.29 32.56 6.62
CA ASP A 563 -7.55 32.13 7.23
C ASP A 563 -8.44 31.28 6.30
N TYR A 564 -7.91 30.78 5.19
CA TYR A 564 -8.65 29.97 4.23
C TYR A 564 -8.52 28.49 4.56
N TYR A 565 -9.66 27.87 4.90
CA TYR A 565 -9.76 26.44 5.22
C TYR A 565 -10.25 25.66 4.03
N LEU A 566 -9.89 24.38 3.94
CA LEU A 566 -10.53 23.43 3.04
C LEU A 566 -11.75 22.81 3.69
N PHE A 567 -12.85 22.74 2.96
CA PHE A 567 -14.06 22.07 3.39
C PHE A 567 -14.76 21.40 2.22
N LYS A 568 -15.57 20.38 2.52
CA LYS A 568 -16.37 19.65 1.53
C LYS A 568 -17.84 19.91 1.74
N ARG A 569 -18.59 19.97 0.65
CA ARG A 569 -20.04 20.11 0.62
C ARG A 569 -20.67 19.01 -0.23
N LYS A 570 -21.78 18.45 0.22
CA LYS A 570 -22.59 17.52 -0.57
C LYS A 570 -23.78 18.26 -1.14
N TYR A 571 -24.00 18.12 -2.45
CA TYR A 571 -25.21 18.62 -3.08
C TYR A 571 -26.44 17.85 -2.56
N ASN A 572 -27.51 18.57 -2.23
CA ASN A 572 -28.76 17.98 -1.82
C ASN A 572 -29.87 18.36 -2.82
N GLU A 573 -30.25 17.40 -3.65
CA GLU A 573 -31.31 17.58 -4.66
C GLU A 573 -32.68 17.92 -4.06
N LYS A 574 -32.94 17.49 -2.80
CA LYS A 574 -34.21 17.77 -2.10
C LYS A 574 -34.36 19.22 -1.63
N LEU A 575 -33.26 19.97 -1.56
CA LEU A 575 -33.23 21.37 -1.17
C LEU A 575 -33.05 22.30 -2.36
N ARG A 576 -33.49 21.87 -3.53
CA ARG A 576 -33.42 22.62 -4.77
C ARG A 576 -34.33 23.87 -4.67
N GLU A 577 -33.73 25.07 -4.67
CA GLU A 577 -34.44 26.34 -4.78
C GLU A 577 -34.16 26.96 -6.14
N PHE A 578 -35.19 27.66 -6.67
CA PHE A 578 -35.06 28.41 -7.90
C PHE A 578 -35.05 29.89 -7.56
N GLU A 579 -33.99 30.58 -7.89
CA GLU A 579 -33.98 32.04 -7.90
C GLU A 579 -34.24 32.56 -9.31
N PHE A 580 -34.99 33.66 -9.40
CA PHE A 580 -35.17 34.35 -10.66
C PHE A 580 -33.97 35.29 -10.89
N SER A 581 -33.22 35.05 -11.98
CA SER A 581 -32.19 35.99 -12.41
C SER A 581 -32.82 37.32 -12.83
N TYR A 582 -32.01 38.36 -12.89
CA TYR A 582 -32.41 39.71 -13.34
C TYR A 582 -33.13 39.74 -14.72
N GLN A 583 -33.00 38.71 -15.52
CA GLN A 583 -33.66 38.54 -16.83
C GLN A 583 -34.87 37.60 -16.79
N GLY A 584 -35.40 37.26 -15.62
CA GLY A 584 -36.60 36.40 -15.48
C GLY A 584 -36.34 34.90 -15.78
N LYS A 585 -35.11 34.48 -16.01
CA LYS A 585 -34.78 33.07 -16.16
C LYS A 585 -34.64 32.40 -14.79
N LYS A 586 -35.29 31.25 -14.62
CA LYS A 586 -35.07 30.40 -13.43
C LYS A 586 -33.63 29.95 -13.38
N VAL A 587 -32.92 30.30 -12.33
CA VAL A 587 -31.57 29.79 -12.02
C VAL A 587 -31.70 28.78 -10.90
N ASP A 588 -31.16 27.60 -11.11
CA ASP A 588 -31.14 26.52 -10.14
C ASP A 588 -30.07 26.83 -9.06
N VAL A 589 -30.54 27.24 -7.88
CA VAL A 589 -29.62 27.48 -6.75
C VAL A 589 -29.34 26.14 -6.07
N LYS A 590 -28.14 25.65 -6.30
CA LYS A 590 -27.66 24.42 -5.63
C LYS A 590 -27.54 24.67 -4.14
N LYS A 591 -28.42 24.08 -3.34
CA LYS A 591 -28.25 24.03 -1.89
C LYS A 591 -27.42 22.82 -1.47
N TYR A 592 -26.40 23.09 -0.67
CA TYR A 592 -25.53 22.07 -0.10
C TYR A 592 -25.94 21.82 1.35
N THR A 593 -26.14 20.55 1.70
CA THR A 593 -26.19 20.10 3.09
C THR A 593 -24.78 19.71 3.52
N ASP A 594 -24.48 19.94 4.79
CA ASP A 594 -23.27 19.52 5.47
C ASP A 594 -21.96 20.17 4.95
N ILE A 595 -21.56 21.23 5.63
CA ILE A 595 -20.21 21.79 5.54
C ILE A 595 -19.34 20.96 6.49
N ASN A 596 -18.45 20.14 5.94
CA ASN A 596 -17.46 19.43 6.73
C ASN A 596 -16.08 20.05 6.51
N LEU A 597 -15.51 20.55 7.59
CA LEU A 597 -14.15 21.06 7.60
C LEU A 597 -13.16 19.91 7.34
N LEU A 598 -12.21 20.12 6.46
CA LEU A 598 -11.20 19.14 6.07
C LEU A 598 -9.83 19.41 6.69
N THR A 599 -9.58 20.64 7.14
CA THR A 599 -8.29 21.07 7.70
C THR A 599 -8.47 21.70 9.07
N GLU A 600 -7.50 21.50 9.94
CA GLU A 600 -7.49 22.03 11.32
C GLU A 600 -6.93 23.46 11.42
N SER A 601 -6.32 23.94 10.36
CA SER A 601 -5.78 25.31 10.24
C SER A 601 -6.09 25.87 8.88
N GLY A 602 -5.85 27.17 8.69
CA GLY A 602 -5.74 27.77 7.37
C GLY A 602 -4.65 27.05 6.55
N VAL A 603 -4.86 26.95 5.25
CA VAL A 603 -3.92 26.29 4.35
C VAL A 603 -3.67 27.10 3.09
N THR A 604 -2.54 26.86 2.46
CA THR A 604 -2.26 27.33 1.10
C THR A 604 -2.13 26.12 0.20
N ILE A 605 -2.97 26.06 -0.84
CA ILE A 605 -2.90 25.00 -1.87
C ILE A 605 -1.66 25.22 -2.72
N LEU A 606 -0.90 24.12 -2.94
CA LEU A 606 0.29 24.13 -3.78
C LEU A 606 0.27 22.89 -4.70
N ASN A 607 -0.74 22.81 -5.56
CA ASN A 607 -0.87 21.71 -6.53
C ASN A 607 0.24 21.77 -7.59
N THR A 608 0.64 22.95 -7.99
CA THR A 608 1.81 23.20 -8.84
C THR A 608 2.94 23.75 -8.00
N TYR A 609 4.09 23.07 -7.99
CA TYR A 609 5.27 23.61 -7.34
C TYR A 609 5.80 24.83 -8.12
N ASP A 610 6.17 25.84 -7.39
CA ASP A 610 6.81 27.06 -7.86
C ASP A 610 8.21 27.21 -7.23
N GLU A 611 8.99 28.13 -7.70
CA GLU A 611 10.35 28.42 -7.22
C GLU A 611 10.37 29.39 -6.00
N LYS A 612 9.19 29.68 -5.42
CA LYS A 612 9.11 30.63 -4.29
C LYS A 612 9.88 30.06 -3.09
N PRO A 613 10.86 30.79 -2.53
CA PRO A 613 11.59 30.36 -1.34
C PRO A 613 10.65 30.12 -0.15
N ILE A 614 11.05 29.22 0.73
CA ILE A 614 10.21 28.82 1.88
C ILE A 614 9.98 30.01 2.83
N GLU A 615 10.93 30.89 2.97
CA GLU A 615 10.87 32.09 3.81
C GLU A 615 9.79 33.10 3.37
N HIS A 616 9.41 33.05 2.10
CA HIS A 616 8.35 33.89 1.53
C HIS A 616 6.98 33.22 1.52
N ARG A 617 6.88 31.99 2.06
CA ARG A 617 5.62 31.25 2.16
C ARG A 617 5.04 31.42 3.55
N HIS A 618 3.90 31.94 3.71
CA HIS A 618 3.21 32.15 5.00
C HIS A 618 2.92 30.82 5.73
N ILE A 619 3.96 30.03 6.02
CA ILE A 619 3.84 28.73 6.68
C ILE A 619 3.41 28.93 8.13
N ASN A 620 2.38 28.20 8.55
CA ASN A 620 2.00 28.12 9.95
C ASN A 620 2.91 27.10 10.67
N TYR A 621 4.15 27.51 10.98
CA TYR A 621 5.10 26.68 11.71
C TYR A 621 4.53 26.18 13.04
N GLN A 622 3.67 26.97 13.70
CA GLN A 622 3.07 26.60 14.99
C GLN A 622 2.19 25.35 14.85
N TYR A 623 1.53 25.14 13.72
CA TYR A 623 0.76 23.92 13.44
C TYR A 623 1.66 22.66 13.54
N TYR A 624 2.80 22.66 12.84
CA TYR A 624 3.73 21.53 12.82
C TYR A 624 4.45 21.35 14.16
N ILE A 625 4.86 22.45 14.78
CA ILE A 625 5.48 22.45 16.12
C ILE A 625 4.51 21.84 17.14
N SER A 626 3.25 22.27 17.14
CA SER A 626 2.24 21.75 18.07
C SER A 626 1.99 20.25 17.87
N LYS A 627 1.92 19.77 16.64
CA LYS A 627 1.77 18.33 16.34
C LYS A 627 2.98 17.52 16.82
N ALA A 628 4.20 17.95 16.53
CA ALA A 628 5.41 17.29 17.00
C ALA A 628 5.53 17.33 18.54
N SER A 629 5.28 18.50 19.14
CA SER A 629 5.31 18.65 20.61
C SER A 629 4.25 17.81 21.32
N LYS A 630 3.07 17.65 20.73
CA LYS A 630 2.05 16.75 21.26
C LYS A 630 2.54 15.31 21.32
N ILE A 631 3.13 14.78 20.24
CA ILE A 631 3.69 13.40 20.24
C ILE A 631 4.78 13.27 21.31
N ILE A 632 5.66 14.26 21.45
CA ILE A 632 6.72 14.25 22.46
C ILE A 632 6.11 14.29 23.87
N SER A 633 5.14 15.15 24.12
CA SER A 633 4.50 15.28 25.45
C SER A 633 3.77 13.98 25.82
N GLU A 634 3.07 13.35 24.89
CA GLU A 634 2.38 12.07 25.15
C GLU A 634 3.38 10.94 25.43
N LEU A 635 4.53 10.89 24.73
CA LEU A 635 5.59 9.94 25.02
C LEU A 635 6.28 10.18 26.37
N THR A 636 6.37 11.44 26.82
CA THR A 636 7.09 11.81 28.07
C THR A 636 6.18 11.88 29.29
N SER A 637 4.86 12.00 29.14
CA SER A 637 3.90 12.18 30.24
C SER A 637 3.86 11.01 31.22
N VAL A 638 4.08 9.78 30.74
CA VAL A 638 4.09 8.57 31.58
C VAL A 638 5.32 8.52 32.49
N GLN A 639 6.44 9.11 32.10
CA GLN A 639 7.63 9.21 32.98
C GLN A 639 7.43 10.13 34.17
N LEU A 640 6.66 11.19 34.06
CA LEU A 640 6.39 12.12 35.14
C LEU A 640 5.48 11.50 36.21
N SER A 641 4.50 10.70 35.83
CA SER A 641 3.59 10.02 36.80
C SER A 641 4.26 8.91 37.61
N LEU A 642 5.36 8.32 37.13
CA LEU A 642 6.13 7.30 37.86
C LEU A 642 7.06 7.89 38.91
N PHE A 643 7.40 9.19 38.83
CA PHE A 643 8.21 9.90 39.83
C PHE A 643 7.36 10.55 40.91
N ASP A 644 6.09 10.89 40.63
CA ASP A 644 5.17 11.46 41.61
C ASP A 644 4.62 10.43 42.60
N ASP A 645 4.58 9.14 42.23
CA ASP A 645 4.13 8.05 43.13
C ASP A 645 5.23 7.52 44.10
N GLN A 646 6.48 8.00 43.99
CA GLN A 646 7.59 7.63 44.89
C GLN A 646 7.85 8.66 46.01
N THR A 647 7.04 9.71 46.10
CA THR A 647 7.15 10.76 47.12
C THR A 647 5.93 10.87 48.02
N CYS A 648 5.23 9.74 48.31
CA CYS A 648 4.26 9.65 49.35
C CYS A 648 4.57 8.49 50.30
#